data_b558642ecfdb2d3c902ea9d662cad90d
#
_entry.id   b558642ecfdb2d3c902ea9d662cad90d
#
_cell.length_a   1.000
_cell.length_b   1.000
_cell.length_c   1.000
_cell.angle_alpha   90.00
_cell.angle_beta   90.00
_cell.angle_gamma   90.00
#
_symmetry.space_group_name_H-M   'P 1'
#
loop_
_entity.id
_entity.type
_entity.pdbx_description
1 polymer ?
#
loop_
_entity_poly.entity_id
_entity_poly.type
_entity_poly.pdbx_seq_one_letter_code
_entity_poly.pdbx_strand_id
1 'polypeptide(L)'
;MTFSKAEPMQVDKDLDQLLNEHFAGRVVRKDLTKQIKEGANVPVYVLEYLLGMYCASDDPEVIETGLRNVKTVLSENYVRPDEAEKVKSLVRERGSYKVIDRVTVRLNERKDCYEAAFSNLGIKDAEIGAGIVKENEKLLVGGIWVIATLSYYHEEGQKGSPFGVSTLKPIQMPNMNMAELFAGRAALTVDQWRETLIRSIGMEPAALDETVQWHLLARMIPFVENNYNVCELGPRGTGKSHIYKECSPNSILVSGGQTTVANLFYNMSSRKIGLVGMWDLVAFDEVAGINFKEKDGVQIMKDYMASGSFARGREQMEANASMVFVGNINQSVESLVKSSHLLAPFPEQMIDPAFFDRFHAYIPGWEIPKMRPEFFTNRYGLIVDYLAEFYREMRKRSFADALDKYFKLGSNLNQRDVIAVRKTVSGLLKLLYPHGEFDKEAVRKCLEYALEVRRRVKEQLKKIGGMEFYDVHFSYIDNEDLEEHFVTVKEQGGGKLIPEGPSKPGVVHTIGISAKGVPTLYRIELQVTKGSGKLATSGQVTNPAAKEQVKMAFDYLKANIARISGATKVLDHDFHLHVVDLQNGGPIQSLSIPSLVAFASGIMGRPVQSQSVVLGDMSLGGSVNPVQSLAACLQVAFDGGGKRVALPITSVADISTVRGELFTKFQTSFYADPVDAVFKALGVD
;
A
#
# COMPACT_ATOMS: atom_id res chain seq x y z
N MET A 1 24.40 -50.70 -25.60
CA MET A 1 24.54 -50.24 -24.23
C MET A 1 25.30 -48.92 -24.26
N THR A 2 24.59 -47.83 -24.30
CA THR A 2 25.13 -46.48 -24.30
C THR A 2 24.93 -45.90 -22.88
N PHE A 3 26.03 -45.72 -22.19
CA PHE A 3 26.03 -45.08 -20.87
C PHE A 3 25.63 -43.60 -21.01
N SER A 4 24.49 -43.24 -20.46
CA SER A 4 24.10 -41.86 -20.22
C SER A 4 25.10 -41.24 -19.24
N LYS A 5 25.77 -40.16 -19.65
CA LYS A 5 26.53 -39.31 -18.76
C LYS A 5 25.53 -38.65 -17.78
N ALA A 6 25.66 -38.99 -16.50
CA ALA A 6 25.00 -38.26 -15.43
C ALA A 6 25.49 -36.82 -15.48
N GLU A 7 24.58 -35.86 -15.60
CA GLU A 7 24.85 -34.45 -15.34
C GLU A 7 25.34 -34.31 -13.89
N PRO A 8 26.36 -33.48 -13.62
CA PRO A 8 26.81 -33.25 -12.26
C PRO A 8 25.67 -32.61 -11.45
N MET A 9 25.30 -33.26 -10.35
CA MET A 9 24.42 -32.70 -9.33
C MET A 9 24.94 -31.28 -8.99
N GLN A 10 24.18 -30.27 -9.33
CA GLN A 10 24.43 -28.89 -8.95
C GLN A 10 24.39 -28.85 -7.42
N VAL A 11 25.56 -28.67 -6.80
CA VAL A 11 25.66 -28.42 -5.35
C VAL A 11 24.91 -27.11 -5.11
N ASP A 12 23.87 -27.18 -4.32
CA ASP A 12 23.05 -26.02 -3.96
C ASP A 12 23.95 -25.06 -3.12
N LYS A 13 24.53 -24.06 -3.80
CA LYS A 13 25.40 -23.08 -3.16
C LYS A 13 24.52 -22.24 -2.22
N ASP A 14 24.96 -22.04 -0.99
CA ASP A 14 24.31 -21.11 -0.05
C ASP A 14 24.23 -19.72 -0.71
N LEU A 15 23.10 -19.01 -0.52
CA LEU A 15 22.88 -17.68 -1.08
C LEU A 15 24.01 -16.69 -0.71
N ASP A 16 24.59 -16.81 0.49
CA ASP A 16 25.72 -15.98 0.92
C ASP A 16 26.95 -16.17 0.04
N GLN A 17 27.21 -17.41 -0.40
CA GLN A 17 28.30 -17.70 -1.33
C GLN A 17 28.07 -17.12 -2.72
N LEU A 18 26.83 -17.27 -3.24
CA LEU A 18 26.45 -16.69 -4.53
C LEU A 18 26.53 -15.15 -4.52
N LEU A 19 26.11 -14.52 -3.42
CA LEU A 19 26.20 -13.07 -3.28
C LEU A 19 27.64 -12.58 -3.24
N ASN A 20 28.54 -13.27 -2.53
CA ASN A 20 29.96 -12.92 -2.50
C ASN A 20 30.66 -13.17 -3.85
N GLU A 21 30.22 -14.18 -4.64
CA GLU A 21 30.77 -14.46 -5.95
C GLU A 21 30.34 -13.43 -7.01
N HIS A 22 29.04 -13.13 -7.07
CA HIS A 22 28.46 -12.31 -8.14
C HIS A 22 28.35 -10.81 -7.80
N PHE A 23 28.44 -10.45 -6.51
CA PHE A 23 28.36 -9.09 -6.01
C PHE A 23 29.54 -8.75 -5.09
N ALA A 24 30.74 -9.24 -5.45
CA ALA A 24 31.98 -9.00 -4.68
C ALA A 24 32.20 -7.51 -4.38
N GLY A 25 32.39 -7.16 -3.11
CA GLY A 25 32.53 -5.77 -2.67
C GLY A 25 31.26 -4.92 -2.74
N ARG A 26 30.10 -5.52 -3.04
CA ARG A 26 28.77 -4.87 -3.06
C ARG A 26 27.85 -5.39 -1.97
N VAL A 27 28.29 -6.37 -1.19
CA VAL A 27 27.53 -7.01 -0.11
C VAL A 27 28.21 -6.79 1.22
N VAL A 28 27.42 -6.82 2.29
CA VAL A 28 27.87 -6.65 3.67
C VAL A 28 27.01 -7.51 4.59
N ARG A 29 27.59 -8.01 5.66
CA ARG A 29 26.87 -8.68 6.74
C ARG A 29 26.07 -7.66 7.54
N LYS A 30 24.74 -7.84 7.57
CA LYS A 30 23.80 -6.86 8.15
C LYS A 30 23.83 -6.81 9.69
N ASP A 31 24.25 -7.88 10.36
CA ASP A 31 24.42 -7.91 11.82
C ASP A 31 25.52 -6.94 12.30
N LEU A 32 26.60 -6.79 11.52
CA LEU A 32 27.72 -5.92 11.89
C LEU A 32 27.30 -4.44 11.94
N THR A 33 26.39 -4.04 11.08
CA THR A 33 25.83 -2.68 11.08
C THR A 33 25.14 -2.33 12.38
N LYS A 34 24.41 -3.29 12.98
CA LYS A 34 23.71 -3.10 14.26
C LYS A 34 24.70 -2.94 15.42
N GLN A 35 25.76 -3.75 15.46
CA GLN A 35 26.76 -3.71 16.53
C GLN A 35 27.48 -2.35 16.63
N ILE A 36 27.58 -1.62 15.50
CA ILE A 36 28.17 -0.28 15.49
C ILE A 36 27.12 0.80 15.77
N LYS A 37 25.90 0.64 15.25
CA LYS A 37 24.84 1.64 15.35
C LYS A 37 24.39 1.90 16.78
N GLU A 38 24.50 0.94 17.69
CA GLU A 38 24.15 1.08 19.11
C GLU A 38 24.92 2.17 19.85
N GLY A 39 26.03 2.68 19.29
CA GLY A 39 26.84 3.76 19.88
C GLY A 39 27.01 5.02 19.03
N ALA A 40 26.48 5.07 17.80
CA ALA A 40 26.75 6.15 16.87
C ALA A 40 25.51 6.56 16.07
N ASN A 41 25.16 7.84 16.09
CA ASN A 41 24.09 8.39 15.25
C ASN A 41 24.59 8.67 13.81
N VAL A 42 25.06 7.63 13.13
CA VAL A 42 25.63 7.66 11.78
C VAL A 42 24.65 6.99 10.82
N PRO A 43 24.43 7.52 9.60
CA PRO A 43 23.59 6.86 8.61
C PRO A 43 24.10 5.46 8.26
N VAL A 44 23.17 4.52 8.05
CA VAL A 44 23.48 3.11 7.79
C VAL A 44 24.43 2.94 6.60
N TYR A 45 24.22 3.66 5.51
CA TYR A 45 25.06 3.55 4.31
C TYR A 45 26.52 3.99 4.53
N VAL A 46 26.79 4.94 5.46
CA VAL A 46 28.15 5.30 5.86
C VAL A 46 28.81 4.15 6.64
N LEU A 47 28.04 3.54 7.55
CA LEU A 47 28.51 2.38 8.31
C LEU A 47 28.80 1.19 7.40
N GLU A 48 27.91 0.86 6.49
CA GLU A 48 28.07 -0.27 5.57
C GLU A 48 29.24 -0.09 4.60
N TYR A 49 29.50 1.16 4.16
CA TYR A 49 30.69 1.45 3.37
C TYR A 49 31.99 1.16 4.14
N LEU A 50 32.07 1.61 5.39
CA LEU A 50 33.23 1.36 6.22
C LEU A 50 33.37 -0.13 6.57
N LEU A 51 32.28 -0.80 6.87
CA LEU A 51 32.25 -2.26 7.11
C LEU A 51 32.70 -3.04 5.88
N GLY A 52 32.26 -2.66 4.70
CA GLY A 52 32.73 -3.25 3.44
C GLY A 52 34.21 -3.08 3.21
N MET A 53 34.81 -2.00 3.72
CA MET A 53 36.26 -1.79 3.62
C MET A 53 37.09 -2.58 4.65
N TYR A 54 36.59 -2.74 5.87
CA TYR A 54 37.35 -3.27 6.99
C TYR A 54 36.93 -4.67 7.44
N CYS A 55 35.72 -5.12 7.07
CA CYS A 55 35.13 -6.39 7.52
C CYS A 55 34.73 -7.29 6.33
N ALA A 56 35.45 -7.26 5.22
CA ALA A 56 35.15 -8.05 4.02
C ALA A 56 35.66 -9.51 4.12
N SER A 57 35.52 -10.15 5.28
CA SER A 57 35.97 -11.52 5.56
C SER A 57 34.97 -12.20 6.49
N ASP A 58 34.90 -13.53 6.43
CA ASP A 58 34.11 -14.34 7.37
C ASP A 58 34.95 -14.81 8.59
N ASP A 59 36.23 -14.48 8.62
CA ASP A 59 37.11 -14.80 9.75
C ASP A 59 36.77 -13.90 10.97
N PRO A 60 36.41 -14.51 12.12
CA PRO A 60 36.02 -13.77 13.32
C PRO A 60 37.06 -12.80 13.83
N GLU A 61 38.36 -13.14 13.73
CA GLU A 61 39.46 -12.27 14.20
C GLU A 61 39.62 -11.04 13.28
N VAL A 62 39.49 -11.24 11.97
CA VAL A 62 39.52 -10.15 10.98
C VAL A 62 38.31 -9.23 11.18
N ILE A 63 37.12 -9.80 11.40
CA ILE A 63 35.91 -9.03 11.68
C ILE A 63 36.06 -8.20 12.97
N GLU A 64 36.54 -8.80 14.07
CA GLU A 64 36.71 -8.07 15.34
C GLU A 64 37.68 -6.91 15.21
N THR A 65 38.81 -7.13 14.51
CA THR A 65 39.81 -6.09 14.22
C THR A 65 39.20 -5.00 13.32
N GLY A 66 38.45 -5.41 12.28
CA GLY A 66 37.74 -4.50 11.39
C GLY A 66 36.70 -3.62 12.13
N LEU A 67 35.91 -4.21 13.01
CA LEU A 67 34.96 -3.47 13.84
C LEU A 67 35.63 -2.43 14.73
N ARG A 68 36.79 -2.77 15.34
CA ARG A 68 37.60 -1.82 16.11
C ARG A 68 38.06 -0.65 15.24
N ASN A 69 38.56 -0.95 14.02
CA ASN A 69 39.01 0.07 13.08
C ASN A 69 37.87 1.00 12.66
N VAL A 70 36.68 0.45 12.34
CA VAL A 70 35.50 1.24 11.99
C VAL A 70 35.08 2.17 13.13
N LYS A 71 35.02 1.65 14.38
CA LYS A 71 34.75 2.46 15.57
C LYS A 71 35.74 3.60 15.75
N THR A 72 37.05 3.33 15.56
CA THR A 72 38.11 4.35 15.64
C THR A 72 37.93 5.42 14.56
N VAL A 73 37.75 5.01 13.30
CA VAL A 73 37.53 5.95 12.19
C VAL A 73 36.31 6.84 12.43
N LEU A 74 35.21 6.27 12.95
CA LEU A 74 34.03 7.05 13.27
C LEU A 74 34.25 8.01 14.44
N SER A 75 34.88 7.55 15.51
CA SER A 75 35.11 8.40 16.69
C SER A 75 36.05 9.57 16.39
N GLU A 76 37.00 9.38 15.49
CA GLU A 76 38.01 10.40 15.15
C GLU A 76 37.53 11.34 14.04
N ASN A 77 36.80 10.84 13.05
CA ASN A 77 36.56 11.62 11.84
C ASN A 77 35.06 11.98 11.59
N TYR A 78 34.11 11.26 12.19
CA TYR A 78 32.70 11.59 11.99
C TYR A 78 32.33 12.87 12.73
N VAL A 79 31.86 13.87 11.98
CA VAL A 79 31.48 15.17 12.56
C VAL A 79 30.09 15.07 13.15
N ARG A 80 29.97 15.28 14.44
CA ARG A 80 28.68 15.49 15.12
C ARG A 80 28.33 16.97 15.10
N PRO A 81 27.08 17.34 14.83
CA PRO A 81 26.68 18.76 14.79
C PRO A 81 26.99 19.53 16.10
N ASP A 82 26.90 18.85 17.24
CA ASP A 82 27.21 19.41 18.56
C ASP A 82 28.71 19.57 18.81
N GLU A 83 29.58 18.86 18.09
CA GLU A 83 31.05 18.96 18.17
C GLU A 83 31.66 19.80 17.04
N ALA A 84 30.85 20.46 16.20
CA ALA A 84 31.34 21.17 15.02
C ALA A 84 32.41 22.20 15.32
N GLU A 85 32.26 23.02 16.37
CA GLU A 85 33.23 24.04 16.74
C GLU A 85 34.54 23.44 17.26
N LYS A 86 34.51 22.32 17.97
CA LYS A 86 35.70 21.57 18.39
C LYS A 86 36.49 21.05 17.19
N VAL A 87 35.79 20.49 16.18
CA VAL A 87 36.43 20.00 14.97
C VAL A 87 37.05 21.13 14.17
N LYS A 88 36.38 22.30 14.04
CA LYS A 88 36.95 23.50 13.41
C LYS A 88 38.23 23.97 14.11
N SER A 89 38.26 23.94 15.45
CA SER A 89 39.46 24.27 16.23
C SER A 89 40.60 23.30 15.95
N LEU A 90 40.29 21.98 15.88
CA LEU A 90 41.30 20.96 15.53
C LEU A 90 41.88 21.15 14.13
N VAL A 91 41.04 21.51 13.13
CA VAL A 91 41.52 21.83 11.77
C VAL A 91 42.49 23.02 11.81
N ARG A 92 42.16 24.07 12.57
CA ARG A 92 43.01 25.24 12.74
C ARG A 92 44.34 24.91 13.42
N GLU A 93 44.28 24.17 14.52
CA GLU A 93 45.49 23.81 15.32
C GLU A 93 46.44 22.93 14.56
N ARG A 94 45.90 21.93 13.81
CA ARG A 94 46.71 20.94 13.09
C ARG A 94 47.05 21.34 11.66
N GLY A 95 46.49 22.46 11.18
CA GLY A 95 46.60 22.90 9.78
C GLY A 95 45.78 22.07 8.79
N SER A 96 45.56 20.78 9.10
CA SER A 96 44.68 19.89 8.33
C SER A 96 44.04 18.85 9.23
N TYR A 97 42.82 18.41 8.87
CA TYR A 97 42.09 17.37 9.61
C TYR A 97 41.16 16.61 8.70
N LYS A 98 41.05 15.29 8.91
CA LYS A 98 40.14 14.42 8.13
C LYS A 98 38.79 14.40 8.78
N VAL A 99 37.72 14.63 8.00
CA VAL A 99 36.34 14.66 8.45
C VAL A 99 35.45 13.77 7.59
N ILE A 100 34.43 13.18 8.21
CA ILE A 100 33.32 12.50 7.54
C ILE A 100 32.08 13.37 7.71
N ASP A 101 31.60 13.94 6.61
CA ASP A 101 30.42 14.81 6.60
C ASP A 101 29.72 14.76 5.24
N ARG A 102 28.50 15.27 5.17
CA ARG A 102 27.80 15.49 3.91
C ARG A 102 28.20 16.82 3.32
N VAL A 103 28.68 16.79 2.06
CA VAL A 103 29.20 17.95 1.36
C VAL A 103 28.36 18.25 0.11
N THR A 104 27.98 19.50 -0.03
CA THR A 104 27.38 20.06 -1.25
C THR A 104 28.31 21.13 -1.82
N VAL A 105 28.38 21.24 -3.13
CA VAL A 105 29.21 22.22 -3.81
C VAL A 105 28.35 23.13 -4.66
N ARG A 106 28.70 24.41 -4.72
CA ARG A 106 28.10 25.40 -5.62
C ARG A 106 29.19 26.21 -6.34
N LEU A 107 28.91 26.65 -7.53
CA LEU A 107 29.74 27.63 -8.22
C LEU A 107 29.45 29.02 -7.64
N ASN A 108 30.50 29.73 -7.19
CA ASN A 108 30.43 31.14 -6.87
C ASN A 108 30.85 31.94 -8.11
N GLU A 109 29.86 32.39 -8.90
CA GLU A 109 30.08 33.09 -10.15
C GLU A 109 30.87 34.41 -9.99
N ARG A 110 30.79 35.04 -8.82
CA ARG A 110 31.49 36.32 -8.55
C ARG A 110 33.00 36.12 -8.30
N LYS A 111 33.36 34.97 -7.74
CA LYS A 111 34.75 34.62 -7.42
C LYS A 111 35.37 33.66 -8.44
N ASP A 112 34.55 33.14 -9.36
CA ASP A 112 34.90 32.10 -10.31
C ASP A 112 35.56 30.89 -9.65
N CYS A 113 34.99 30.44 -8.52
CA CYS A 113 35.48 29.30 -7.76
C CYS A 113 34.33 28.42 -7.25
N TYR A 114 34.63 27.18 -6.94
CA TYR A 114 33.71 26.28 -6.26
C TYR A 114 33.80 26.41 -4.74
N GLU A 115 32.64 26.51 -4.10
CA GLU A 115 32.51 26.58 -2.64
C GLU A 115 31.79 25.32 -2.13
N ALA A 116 32.42 24.61 -1.20
CA ALA A 116 31.87 23.43 -0.55
C ALA A 116 31.20 23.80 0.79
N ALA A 117 30.00 23.30 0.98
CA ALA A 117 29.26 23.43 2.25
C ALA A 117 29.22 22.06 2.95
N PHE A 118 29.64 22.03 4.22
CA PHE A 118 29.65 20.87 5.10
C PHE A 118 28.45 20.93 6.04
N SER A 119 27.58 19.92 5.98
CA SER A 119 26.27 19.96 6.64
C SER A 119 26.37 19.93 8.16
N ASN A 120 27.12 18.98 8.73
CA ASN A 120 27.27 18.82 10.17
C ASN A 120 28.28 19.83 10.76
N LEU A 121 29.35 20.10 10.03
CA LEU A 121 30.37 21.05 10.44
C LEU A 121 29.90 22.51 10.36
N GLY A 122 28.84 22.78 9.55
CA GLY A 122 28.27 24.12 9.42
C GLY A 122 29.14 25.13 8.64
N ILE A 123 30.17 24.67 7.93
CA ILE A 123 30.96 25.50 7.00
C ILE A 123 30.15 25.61 5.70
N LYS A 124 30.05 26.81 5.11
CA LYS A 124 29.22 27.08 3.93
C LYS A 124 29.97 27.42 2.67
N ASP A 125 31.26 27.70 2.77
CA ASP A 125 32.06 28.36 1.76
C ASP A 125 33.55 27.91 1.77
N ALA A 126 33.82 26.64 2.11
CA ALA A 126 35.17 26.09 1.97
C ALA A 126 35.54 26.01 0.48
N GLU A 127 36.75 26.49 0.14
CA GLU A 127 37.24 26.43 -1.24
C GLU A 127 37.51 25.00 -1.65
N ILE A 128 37.10 24.60 -2.85
CA ILE A 128 37.32 23.24 -3.41
C ILE A 128 37.80 23.34 -4.85
N GLY A 129 38.83 22.56 -5.20
CA GLY A 129 39.40 22.54 -6.52
C GLY A 129 38.43 22.01 -7.60
N ALA A 130 38.43 22.66 -8.77
CA ALA A 130 37.57 22.28 -9.90
C ALA A 130 37.83 20.82 -10.36
N GLY A 131 39.03 20.28 -10.22
CA GLY A 131 39.32 18.88 -10.52
C GLY A 131 38.53 17.90 -9.68
N ILE A 132 38.46 18.14 -8.35
CA ILE A 132 37.70 17.29 -7.41
C ILE A 132 36.21 17.34 -7.76
N VAL A 133 35.69 18.51 -8.13
CA VAL A 133 34.26 18.67 -8.50
C VAL A 133 33.94 17.96 -9.79
N LYS A 134 34.82 18.05 -10.80
CA LYS A 134 34.67 17.36 -12.08
C LYS A 134 34.66 15.83 -11.96
N GLU A 135 35.48 15.29 -11.04
CA GLU A 135 35.50 13.86 -10.73
C GLU A 135 34.25 13.41 -9.96
N ASN A 136 33.56 14.33 -9.30
CA ASN A 136 32.45 14.04 -8.38
C ASN A 136 31.27 14.98 -8.63
N GLU A 137 30.67 14.91 -9.83
CA GLU A 137 29.57 15.80 -10.25
C GLU A 137 28.34 15.78 -9.33
N LYS A 138 28.12 14.67 -8.61
CA LYS A 138 27.05 14.56 -7.60
C LYS A 138 27.18 15.59 -6.46
N LEU A 139 28.36 16.16 -6.24
CA LEU A 139 28.54 17.26 -5.29
C LEU A 139 27.71 18.51 -5.67
N LEU A 140 27.47 18.72 -6.97
CA LEU A 140 26.68 19.84 -7.49
C LEU A 140 25.16 19.58 -7.42
N VAL A 141 24.76 18.30 -7.28
CA VAL A 141 23.36 17.88 -7.33
C VAL A 141 22.95 17.26 -5.98
N GLY A 142 22.66 18.10 -4.98
CA GLY A 142 22.15 17.66 -3.69
C GLY A 142 23.17 17.21 -2.66
N GLY A 143 24.44 17.03 -3.05
CA GLY A 143 25.56 16.68 -2.15
C GLY A 143 25.63 15.19 -1.79
N ILE A 144 26.81 14.77 -1.35
CA ILE A 144 27.15 13.39 -1.01
C ILE A 144 27.91 13.31 0.32
N TRP A 145 27.86 12.15 0.96
CA TRP A 145 28.73 11.86 2.10
C TRP A 145 30.15 11.54 1.62
N VAL A 146 31.12 12.15 2.29
CA VAL A 146 32.53 12.05 1.90
C VAL A 146 33.44 11.88 3.11
N ILE A 147 34.62 11.32 2.85
CA ILE A 147 35.80 11.49 3.69
C ILE A 147 36.58 12.62 3.06
N ALA A 148 36.64 13.77 3.69
CA ALA A 148 37.37 14.94 3.18
C ALA A 148 38.52 15.31 4.13
N THR A 149 39.64 15.75 3.58
CA THR A 149 40.67 16.43 4.35
C THR A 149 40.48 17.93 4.19
N LEU A 150 40.11 18.58 5.30
CA LEU A 150 40.04 20.03 5.39
C LEU A 150 41.39 20.60 5.72
N SER A 151 41.80 21.69 5.07
CA SER A 151 42.92 22.51 5.40
C SER A 151 42.47 23.85 5.96
N TYR A 152 43.32 24.46 6.77
CA TYR A 152 43.10 25.80 7.32
C TYR A 152 44.24 26.71 6.91
N TYR A 153 43.88 27.77 6.21
CA TYR A 153 44.83 28.80 5.79
C TYR A 153 44.18 30.17 5.99
N HIS A 154 44.82 31.01 6.79
CA HIS A 154 44.33 32.35 7.10
C HIS A 154 45.41 33.37 6.81
N GLU A 155 45.12 34.29 5.88
CA GLU A 155 45.93 35.48 5.61
C GLU A 155 45.20 36.75 6.11
N GLU A 156 45.95 37.67 6.75
CA GLU A 156 45.37 38.94 7.14
C GLU A 156 44.91 39.75 5.92
N GLY A 157 43.63 40.09 5.89
CA GLY A 157 43.01 40.83 4.77
C GLY A 157 42.32 39.94 3.72
N GLN A 158 42.34 38.64 3.83
CA GLN A 158 41.65 37.72 2.91
C GLN A 158 40.14 37.81 3.09
N LYS A 159 39.41 38.11 2.00
CA LYS A 159 37.94 38.08 1.95
C LYS A 159 37.45 36.67 1.54
N GLY A 160 37.46 35.70 2.43
CA GLY A 160 37.01 34.35 2.16
C GLY A 160 37.02 33.45 3.37
N SER A 161 36.55 32.23 3.24
CA SER A 161 36.65 31.21 4.27
C SER A 161 38.12 30.78 4.41
N PRO A 162 38.65 30.63 5.63
CA PRO A 162 39.99 30.08 5.84
C PRO A 162 40.06 28.56 5.61
N PHE A 163 38.91 27.93 5.33
CA PHE A 163 38.82 26.48 5.10
C PHE A 163 38.93 26.14 3.61
N GLY A 164 39.74 25.15 3.29
CA GLY A 164 39.84 24.58 1.96
C GLY A 164 39.69 23.05 2.00
N VAL A 165 39.33 22.46 0.89
CA VAL A 165 39.23 21.00 0.73
C VAL A 165 40.48 20.51 -0.03
N SER A 166 41.39 19.85 0.66
CA SER A 166 42.63 19.33 0.08
C SER A 166 42.41 18.00 -0.66
N THR A 167 41.64 17.09 -0.07
CA THR A 167 41.27 15.81 -0.67
C THR A 167 39.83 15.49 -0.34
N LEU A 168 39.16 14.77 -1.26
CA LEU A 168 37.82 14.32 -1.06
C LEU A 168 37.66 12.92 -1.66
N LYS A 169 37.14 12.00 -0.85
CA LYS A 169 36.82 10.64 -1.26
C LYS A 169 35.33 10.40 -0.98
N PRO A 170 34.50 10.18 -2.01
CA PRO A 170 33.10 9.82 -1.80
C PRO A 170 32.99 8.54 -0.98
N ILE A 171 32.06 8.54 -0.03
CA ILE A 171 31.60 7.32 0.63
C ILE A 171 30.55 6.65 -0.26
N GLN A 172 29.77 7.46 -1.00
CA GLN A 172 28.78 6.99 -1.93
C GLN A 172 29.41 6.62 -3.27
N MET A 173 28.84 5.58 -3.90
CA MET A 173 29.31 5.11 -5.20
C MET A 173 29.08 6.18 -6.29
N PRO A 174 30.12 6.53 -7.06
CA PRO A 174 30.00 7.58 -8.09
C PRO A 174 29.11 7.14 -9.25
N ASN A 175 29.24 5.90 -9.70
CA ASN A 175 28.47 5.33 -10.83
C ASN A 175 28.19 3.85 -10.59
N MET A 176 27.06 3.38 -11.12
CA MET A 176 26.67 1.98 -11.09
C MET A 176 26.86 1.32 -12.46
N ASN A 177 27.49 0.17 -12.49
CA ASN A 177 27.54 -0.67 -13.69
C ASN A 177 26.30 -1.57 -13.73
N MET A 178 25.31 -1.17 -14.55
CA MET A 178 24.09 -1.94 -14.69
C MET A 178 24.29 -3.31 -15.33
N ALA A 179 25.32 -3.49 -16.17
CA ALA A 179 25.62 -4.79 -16.75
C ALA A 179 26.08 -5.81 -15.71
N GLU A 180 26.91 -5.38 -14.75
CA GLU A 180 27.29 -6.22 -13.61
C GLU A 180 26.08 -6.61 -12.75
N LEU A 181 25.21 -5.66 -12.47
CA LEU A 181 23.99 -5.95 -11.70
C LEU A 181 23.10 -6.96 -12.44
N PHE A 182 22.90 -6.81 -13.74
CA PHE A 182 22.08 -7.72 -14.53
C PHE A 182 22.69 -9.11 -14.62
N ALA A 183 24.00 -9.21 -14.79
CA ALA A 183 24.72 -10.49 -14.76
C ALA A 183 24.58 -11.18 -13.40
N GLY A 184 24.81 -10.44 -12.32
CA GLY A 184 24.63 -10.96 -10.96
C GLY A 184 23.19 -11.38 -10.67
N ARG A 185 22.18 -10.59 -11.12
CA ARG A 185 20.78 -10.94 -11.00
C ARG A 185 20.43 -12.22 -11.80
N ALA A 186 20.94 -12.36 -13.01
CA ALA A 186 20.69 -13.51 -13.86
C ALA A 186 21.29 -14.82 -13.31
N ALA A 187 22.32 -14.73 -12.47
CA ALA A 187 22.92 -15.87 -11.79
C ALA A 187 22.10 -16.39 -10.59
N LEU A 188 21.08 -15.65 -10.16
CA LEU A 188 20.21 -15.98 -9.04
C LEU A 188 18.81 -16.35 -9.53
N THR A 189 18.15 -17.28 -8.82
CA THR A 189 16.71 -17.50 -9.01
C THR A 189 15.92 -16.27 -8.58
N VAL A 190 14.65 -16.18 -8.96
CA VAL A 190 13.77 -15.07 -8.55
C VAL A 190 13.61 -15.03 -7.04
N ASP A 191 13.48 -16.18 -6.40
CA ASP A 191 13.33 -16.29 -4.95
C ASP A 191 14.62 -15.86 -4.24
N GLN A 192 15.79 -16.31 -4.68
CA GLN A 192 17.09 -15.89 -4.15
C GLN A 192 17.30 -14.37 -4.31
N TRP A 193 16.87 -13.79 -5.43
CA TRP A 193 16.96 -12.35 -5.62
C TRP A 193 15.98 -11.59 -4.74
N ARG A 194 14.74 -12.07 -4.58
CA ARG A 194 13.75 -11.53 -3.64
C ARG A 194 14.30 -11.54 -2.20
N GLU A 195 14.87 -12.66 -1.77
CA GLU A 195 15.55 -12.77 -0.47
C GLU A 195 16.68 -11.77 -0.35
N THR A 196 17.51 -11.63 -1.37
CA THR A 196 18.60 -10.64 -1.40
C THR A 196 18.11 -9.22 -1.17
N LEU A 197 17.04 -8.81 -1.83
CA LEU A 197 16.44 -7.49 -1.63
C LEU A 197 15.93 -7.30 -0.20
N ILE A 198 15.26 -8.31 0.35
CA ILE A 198 14.74 -8.27 1.73
C ILE A 198 15.87 -8.26 2.75
N ARG A 199 16.93 -9.05 2.56
CA ARG A 199 18.14 -9.02 3.39
C ARG A 199 18.84 -7.65 3.29
N SER A 200 18.83 -7.03 2.12
CA SER A 200 19.48 -5.73 1.90
C SER A 200 18.86 -4.60 2.73
N ILE A 201 17.58 -4.70 3.05
CA ILE A 201 16.88 -3.77 3.98
C ILE A 201 16.96 -4.23 5.44
N GLY A 202 17.75 -5.26 5.75
CA GLY A 202 18.04 -5.73 7.10
C GLY A 202 17.07 -6.78 7.64
N MET A 203 16.15 -7.33 6.83
CA MET A 203 15.13 -8.29 7.25
C MET A 203 15.52 -9.73 6.92
N GLU A 204 15.06 -10.70 7.73
CA GLU A 204 15.29 -12.13 7.51
C GLU A 204 14.11 -12.78 6.77
N PRO A 205 14.26 -13.09 5.46
CA PRO A 205 13.15 -13.62 4.66
C PRO A 205 12.58 -14.95 5.19
N ALA A 206 13.46 -15.82 5.72
CA ALA A 206 13.04 -17.13 6.22
C ALA A 206 12.12 -17.06 7.46
N ALA A 207 12.12 -15.94 8.18
CA ALA A 207 11.26 -15.68 9.33
C ALA A 207 9.94 -14.99 8.95
N LEU A 208 9.69 -14.71 7.67
CA LEU A 208 8.56 -13.92 7.17
C LEU A 208 7.74 -14.72 6.16
N ASP A 209 6.42 -14.65 6.31
CA ASP A 209 5.49 -15.21 5.33
C ASP A 209 5.64 -14.53 3.96
N GLU A 210 5.32 -15.25 2.90
CA GLU A 210 5.42 -14.74 1.52
C GLU A 210 4.62 -13.44 1.33
N THR A 211 3.42 -13.35 1.89
CA THR A 211 2.59 -12.12 1.85
C THR A 211 3.32 -10.92 2.46
N VAL A 212 3.98 -11.12 3.60
CA VAL A 212 4.78 -10.07 4.25
C VAL A 212 5.98 -9.66 3.38
N GLN A 213 6.64 -10.63 2.74
CA GLN A 213 7.73 -10.35 1.79
C GLN A 213 7.25 -9.48 0.62
N TRP A 214 6.06 -9.73 0.06
CA TRP A 214 5.45 -8.89 -0.97
C TRP A 214 5.16 -7.47 -0.47
N HIS A 215 4.69 -7.31 0.77
CA HIS A 215 4.50 -5.98 1.36
C HIS A 215 5.82 -5.23 1.56
N LEU A 216 6.90 -5.93 1.92
CA LEU A 216 8.23 -5.33 2.02
C LEU A 216 8.76 -4.89 0.64
N LEU A 217 8.54 -5.69 -0.42
CA LEU A 217 8.85 -5.28 -1.79
C LEU A 217 8.03 -4.04 -2.20
N ALA A 218 6.75 -4.01 -1.85
CA ALA A 218 5.89 -2.85 -2.15
C ALA A 218 6.38 -1.56 -1.48
N ARG A 219 6.96 -1.63 -0.28
CA ARG A 219 7.62 -0.49 0.37
C ARG A 219 8.80 0.06 -0.44
N MET A 220 9.42 -0.77 -1.29
CA MET A 220 10.55 -0.37 -2.13
C MET A 220 10.13 0.26 -3.46
N ILE A 221 8.89 0.07 -3.92
CA ILE A 221 8.41 0.61 -5.20
C ILE A 221 8.62 2.14 -5.32
N PRO A 222 8.35 2.97 -4.29
CA PRO A 222 8.56 4.41 -4.36
C PRO A 222 10.01 4.83 -4.66
N PHE A 223 10.99 3.97 -4.40
CA PHE A 223 12.39 4.24 -4.72
C PHE A 223 12.69 4.04 -6.22
N VAL A 224 11.98 3.13 -6.91
CA VAL A 224 12.22 2.77 -8.32
C VAL A 224 11.22 3.37 -9.29
N GLU A 225 10.11 3.94 -8.81
CA GLU A 225 9.10 4.61 -9.63
C GLU A 225 9.06 6.12 -9.40
N ASN A 226 8.82 6.88 -10.47
CA ASN A 226 8.63 8.31 -10.41
C ASN A 226 7.19 8.64 -10.03
N ASN A 227 7.00 9.65 -9.14
CA ASN A 227 5.67 10.12 -8.74
C ASN A 227 4.75 8.97 -8.31
N TYR A 228 5.27 8.06 -7.50
CA TYR A 228 4.51 6.95 -6.96
C TYR A 228 4.02 7.29 -5.55
N ASN A 229 2.71 7.40 -5.40
CA ASN A 229 2.09 7.80 -4.14
C ASN A 229 1.56 6.58 -3.41
N VAL A 230 2.03 6.31 -2.22
CA VAL A 230 1.65 5.13 -1.44
C VAL A 230 1.28 5.51 -0.01
N CYS A 231 0.28 4.82 0.51
CA CYS A 231 -0.14 4.90 1.90
C CYS A 231 0.15 3.58 2.61
N GLU A 232 0.67 3.63 3.83
CA GLU A 232 0.80 2.48 4.71
C GLU A 232 0.40 2.86 6.13
N LEU A 233 -0.72 2.31 6.60
CA LEU A 233 -1.18 2.47 7.96
C LEU A 233 -1.18 1.11 8.66
N GLY A 234 -0.84 1.11 9.95
CA GLY A 234 -0.75 -0.14 10.71
C GLY A 234 -0.24 0.07 12.13
N PRO A 235 -0.06 -1.01 12.90
CA PRO A 235 0.45 -0.94 14.28
C PRO A 235 1.81 -0.27 14.37
N ARG A 236 2.14 0.24 15.55
CA ARG A 236 3.49 0.75 15.85
C ARG A 236 4.51 -0.40 15.88
N GLY A 237 5.75 -0.09 15.49
CA GLY A 237 6.86 -1.03 15.57
C GLY A 237 6.95 -2.05 14.43
N THR A 238 6.32 -1.80 13.27
CA THR A 238 6.41 -2.65 12.06
C THR A 238 7.49 -2.18 11.06
N GLY A 239 8.37 -1.27 11.46
CA GLY A 239 9.48 -0.81 10.62
C GLY A 239 9.12 0.14 9.47
N LYS A 240 7.92 0.73 9.46
CA LYS A 240 7.44 1.63 8.38
C LYS A 240 8.42 2.77 8.07
N SER A 241 8.74 3.56 9.07
CA SER A 241 9.57 4.77 8.93
C SER A 241 11.04 4.43 8.68
N HIS A 242 11.52 3.27 9.18
CA HIS A 242 12.91 2.85 9.11
C HIS A 242 13.40 2.70 7.67
N ILE A 243 12.62 2.05 6.79
CA ILE A 243 13.02 1.81 5.41
C ILE A 243 13.22 3.13 4.64
N TYR A 244 12.34 4.11 4.85
CA TYR A 244 12.43 5.41 4.16
C TYR A 244 13.50 6.33 4.73
N LYS A 245 13.93 6.10 5.96
CA LYS A 245 14.99 6.86 6.61
C LYS A 245 16.39 6.31 6.32
N GLU A 246 16.53 4.97 6.28
CA GLU A 246 17.84 4.32 6.36
C GLU A 246 18.24 3.58 5.06
N CYS A 247 17.27 3.19 4.20
CA CYS A 247 17.55 2.34 3.04
C CYS A 247 17.88 3.12 1.75
N SER A 248 17.98 4.44 1.80
CA SER A 248 18.46 5.24 0.68
C SER A 248 18.93 6.62 1.15
N PRO A 249 20.10 7.10 0.70
CA PRO A 249 20.54 8.47 0.91
C PRO A 249 19.71 9.49 0.11
N ASN A 250 18.88 9.03 -0.84
CA ASN A 250 18.08 9.87 -1.74
C ASN A 250 16.61 10.01 -1.28
N SER A 251 16.30 9.56 -0.07
CA SER A 251 14.98 9.71 0.56
C SER A 251 15.04 10.62 1.78
N ILE A 252 13.95 11.31 2.05
CA ILE A 252 13.81 12.13 3.25
C ILE A 252 12.54 11.75 4.00
N LEU A 253 12.68 11.61 5.33
CA LEU A 253 11.56 11.40 6.23
C LEU A 253 11.16 12.75 6.87
N VAL A 254 9.93 13.16 6.62
CA VAL A 254 9.31 14.36 7.22
C VAL A 254 8.48 13.89 8.40
N SER A 255 8.97 14.13 9.62
CA SER A 255 8.23 13.77 10.84
C SER A 255 7.02 14.67 11.03
N GLY A 256 5.96 14.11 11.64
CA GLY A 256 4.71 14.82 11.94
C GLY A 256 4.94 16.15 12.62
N GLY A 257 4.68 17.23 11.92
CA GLY A 257 4.88 18.59 12.34
C GLY A 257 4.38 19.55 11.26
N GLN A 258 4.57 20.83 11.48
CA GLN A 258 4.14 21.85 10.54
C GLN A 258 5.03 21.84 9.29
N THR A 259 4.59 21.16 8.24
CA THR A 259 5.21 21.25 6.92
C THR A 259 4.61 22.41 6.17
N THR A 260 5.47 23.30 5.63
CA THR A 260 5.01 24.43 4.81
C THR A 260 5.07 24.06 3.33
N VAL A 261 4.18 24.67 2.52
CA VAL A 261 4.19 24.53 1.06
C VAL A 261 5.53 25.01 0.47
N ALA A 262 6.10 26.05 1.08
CA ALA A 262 7.40 26.59 0.69
C ALA A 262 8.54 25.59 0.91
N ASN A 263 8.52 24.83 1.99
CA ASN A 263 9.52 23.81 2.25
C ASN A 263 9.34 22.56 1.36
N LEU A 264 8.10 22.16 1.14
CA LEU A 264 7.81 20.95 0.38
C LEU A 264 7.96 21.13 -1.13
N PHE A 265 7.47 22.25 -1.68
CA PHE A 265 7.38 22.50 -3.12
C PHE A 265 8.35 23.57 -3.60
N TYR A 266 8.12 24.82 -3.24
CA TYR A 266 8.92 25.95 -3.70
C TYR A 266 8.85 27.13 -2.75
N ASN A 267 10.01 27.67 -2.39
CA ASN A 267 10.12 28.86 -1.55
C ASN A 267 10.26 30.10 -2.43
N MET A 268 9.21 30.91 -2.52
CA MET A 268 9.16 32.11 -3.35
C MET A 268 10.16 33.20 -2.90
N SER A 269 10.41 33.31 -1.60
CA SER A 269 11.32 34.32 -1.06
C SER A 269 12.79 34.05 -1.39
N SER A 270 13.20 32.77 -1.30
CA SER A 270 14.58 32.35 -1.61
C SER A 270 14.74 31.84 -3.04
N ARG A 271 13.65 31.71 -3.83
CA ARG A 271 13.60 31.12 -5.17
C ARG A 271 14.25 29.73 -5.23
N LYS A 272 14.02 28.92 -4.20
CA LYS A 272 14.55 27.56 -4.11
C LYS A 272 13.45 26.51 -4.21
N ILE A 273 13.73 25.48 -5.00
CA ILE A 273 12.87 24.32 -5.07
C ILE A 273 12.86 23.59 -3.72
N GLY A 274 11.71 23.04 -3.33
CA GLY A 274 11.53 22.33 -2.08
C GLY A 274 11.90 20.85 -2.17
N LEU A 275 11.49 20.10 -1.15
CA LEU A 275 11.87 18.70 -0.96
C LEU A 275 11.53 17.82 -2.18
N VAL A 276 10.37 18.02 -2.83
CA VAL A 276 9.92 17.20 -3.97
C VAL A 276 10.83 17.32 -5.21
N GLY A 277 11.57 18.42 -5.33
CA GLY A 277 12.53 18.59 -6.42
C GLY A 277 13.97 18.23 -6.04
N MET A 278 14.24 18.01 -4.75
CA MET A 278 15.58 17.70 -4.23
C MET A 278 15.81 16.22 -3.94
N TRP A 279 14.74 15.48 -3.69
CA TRP A 279 14.77 14.09 -3.26
C TRP A 279 14.02 13.19 -4.23
N ASP A 280 14.45 11.94 -4.33
CA ASP A 280 13.75 10.93 -5.12
C ASP A 280 12.47 10.44 -4.42
N LEU A 281 12.45 10.55 -3.07
CA LEU A 281 11.33 10.13 -2.25
C LEU A 281 11.15 11.05 -1.03
N VAL A 282 9.91 11.48 -0.79
CA VAL A 282 9.50 12.22 0.41
C VAL A 282 8.50 11.36 1.18
N ALA A 283 8.90 10.89 2.36
CA ALA A 283 8.04 10.10 3.24
C ALA A 283 7.53 10.97 4.40
N PHE A 284 6.20 10.99 4.58
CA PHE A 284 5.54 11.63 5.71
C PHE A 284 5.33 10.60 6.80
N ASP A 285 6.01 10.79 7.92
CA ASP A 285 5.82 9.96 9.12
C ASP A 285 4.74 10.59 10.01
N GLU A 286 4.00 9.72 10.70
CA GLU A 286 2.89 10.13 11.57
C GLU A 286 1.89 11.05 10.84
N VAL A 287 1.23 10.51 9.79
CA VAL A 287 0.28 11.27 8.95
C VAL A 287 -0.75 12.07 9.74
N ALA A 288 -1.12 11.62 10.94
CA ALA A 288 -2.03 12.33 11.84
C ALA A 288 -1.53 13.73 12.25
N GLY A 289 -0.21 13.94 12.21
CA GLY A 289 0.43 15.20 12.55
C GLY A 289 0.61 16.16 11.36
N ILE A 290 0.26 15.75 10.14
CA ILE A 290 0.41 16.62 8.97
C ILE A 290 -0.53 17.81 9.09
N ASN A 291 0.03 19.01 9.09
CA ASN A 291 -0.75 20.23 9.16
C ASN A 291 -0.13 21.29 8.24
N PHE A 292 -0.88 21.72 7.23
CA PHE A 292 -0.51 22.84 6.39
C PHE A 292 -1.09 24.13 6.95
N LYS A 293 -0.23 25.11 7.22
CA LYS A 293 -0.67 26.44 7.61
C LYS A 293 -1.41 27.17 6.49
N GLU A 294 -1.07 26.88 5.25
CA GLU A 294 -1.65 27.45 4.05
C GLU A 294 -2.84 26.61 3.60
N LYS A 295 -4.00 27.24 3.37
CA LYS A 295 -5.23 26.55 2.93
C LYS A 295 -5.06 25.79 1.61
N ASP A 296 -4.15 26.25 0.75
CA ASP A 296 -3.90 25.68 -0.57
C ASP A 296 -2.92 24.49 -0.56
N GLY A 297 -2.31 24.18 0.59
CA GLY A 297 -1.28 23.15 0.69
C GLY A 297 -1.73 21.77 0.22
N VAL A 298 -2.93 21.35 0.62
CA VAL A 298 -3.51 20.07 0.21
C VAL A 298 -3.85 20.08 -1.29
N GLN A 299 -4.30 21.22 -1.84
CA GLN A 299 -4.61 21.33 -3.26
C GLN A 299 -3.35 21.21 -4.12
N ILE A 300 -2.28 21.92 -3.77
CA ILE A 300 -0.98 21.82 -4.48
C ILE A 300 -0.44 20.39 -4.41
N MET A 301 -0.59 19.73 -3.26
CA MET A 301 -0.20 18.33 -3.11
C MET A 301 -1.03 17.41 -4.03
N LYS A 302 -2.35 17.62 -4.13
CA LYS A 302 -3.22 16.88 -5.04
C LYS A 302 -2.77 17.04 -6.50
N ASP A 303 -2.46 18.25 -6.92
CA ASP A 303 -2.03 18.53 -8.29
C ASP A 303 -0.69 17.86 -8.60
N TYR A 304 0.27 17.97 -7.68
CA TYR A 304 1.54 17.27 -7.78
C TYR A 304 1.40 15.74 -7.86
N MET A 305 0.60 15.15 -6.98
CA MET A 305 0.35 13.70 -6.95
C MET A 305 -0.31 13.19 -8.23
N ALA A 306 -1.07 14.05 -8.93
CA ALA A 306 -1.75 13.68 -10.17
C ALA A 306 -0.82 13.73 -11.40
N SER A 307 0.05 14.74 -11.49
CA SER A 307 0.79 15.06 -12.73
C SER A 307 2.31 15.13 -12.57
N GLY A 308 2.84 15.12 -11.34
CA GLY A 308 4.25 15.40 -11.08
C GLY A 308 4.61 16.89 -11.26
N SER A 309 3.62 17.75 -11.54
CA SER A 309 3.80 19.18 -11.68
C SER A 309 3.04 19.95 -10.63
N PHE A 310 3.52 21.11 -10.28
CA PHE A 310 2.87 22.03 -9.36
C PHE A 310 3.12 23.48 -9.77
N ALA A 311 2.15 24.34 -9.48
CA ALA A 311 2.25 25.77 -9.72
C ALA A 311 2.45 26.51 -8.41
N ARG A 312 3.40 27.45 -8.39
CA ARG A 312 3.60 28.36 -7.27
C ARG A 312 3.85 29.78 -7.78
N GLY A 313 2.90 30.69 -7.55
CA GLY A 313 2.90 32.00 -8.14
C GLY A 313 2.65 31.96 -9.65
N ARG A 314 3.61 32.41 -10.46
CA ARG A 314 3.52 32.38 -11.93
C ARG A 314 4.31 31.26 -12.58
N GLU A 315 5.05 30.49 -11.80
CA GLU A 315 5.93 29.44 -12.29
C GLU A 315 5.28 28.07 -12.13
N GLN A 316 5.29 27.28 -13.19
CA GLN A 316 4.95 25.86 -13.17
C GLN A 316 6.25 25.07 -13.16
N MET A 317 6.36 24.10 -12.26
CA MET A 317 7.55 23.28 -12.07
C MET A 317 7.18 21.81 -12.12
N GLU A 318 8.12 20.99 -12.55
CA GLU A 318 8.01 19.53 -12.57
C GLU A 318 9.00 18.93 -11.58
N ALA A 319 8.60 17.85 -10.95
CA ALA A 319 9.45 17.06 -10.06
C ALA A 319 9.01 15.59 -10.09
N ASN A 320 9.93 14.71 -9.70
CA ASN A 320 9.75 13.27 -9.85
C ASN A 320 9.65 12.51 -8.52
N ALA A 321 9.74 13.21 -7.38
CA ALA A 321 9.72 12.57 -6.08
C ALA A 321 8.44 11.75 -5.87
N SER A 322 8.61 10.54 -5.39
CA SER A 322 7.50 9.72 -4.89
C SER A 322 7.09 10.17 -3.50
N MET A 323 5.79 10.11 -3.19
CA MET A 323 5.25 10.47 -1.88
C MET A 323 4.79 9.23 -1.12
N VAL A 324 5.25 9.10 0.10
CA VAL A 324 4.89 8.00 1.00
C VAL A 324 4.24 8.54 2.25
N PHE A 325 3.09 7.99 2.63
CA PHE A 325 2.34 8.41 3.79
C PHE A 325 2.25 7.24 4.77
N VAL A 326 2.97 7.34 5.89
CA VAL A 326 2.96 6.30 6.93
C VAL A 326 2.33 6.81 8.22
N GLY A 327 1.55 5.95 8.85
CA GLY A 327 0.86 6.30 10.07
C GLY A 327 0.47 5.11 10.93
N ASN A 328 -0.05 5.41 12.11
CA ASN A 328 -0.45 4.40 13.07
C ASN A 328 -1.96 4.25 13.13
N ILE A 329 -2.43 3.01 13.13
CA ILE A 329 -3.80 2.64 13.44
C ILE A 329 -3.85 2.26 14.92
N ASN A 330 -4.66 2.96 15.71
CA ASN A 330 -4.79 2.75 17.16
C ASN A 330 -5.97 1.83 17.54
N GLN A 331 -6.82 1.49 16.57
CA GLN A 331 -7.97 0.60 16.73
C GLN A 331 -7.74 -0.69 15.94
N SER A 332 -8.51 -1.74 16.20
CA SER A 332 -8.44 -2.93 15.35
C SER A 332 -8.98 -2.62 13.95
N VAL A 333 -8.40 -3.25 12.94
CA VAL A 333 -8.84 -3.10 11.54
C VAL A 333 -10.31 -3.47 11.40
N GLU A 334 -10.74 -4.55 12.05
CA GLU A 334 -12.14 -4.99 12.05
C GLU A 334 -13.08 -3.91 12.62
N SER A 335 -12.67 -3.23 13.70
CA SER A 335 -13.46 -2.15 14.29
C SER A 335 -13.55 -0.96 13.32
N LEU A 336 -12.44 -0.55 12.69
CA LEU A 336 -12.42 0.55 11.73
C LEU A 336 -13.21 0.24 10.48
N VAL A 337 -13.11 -0.98 9.95
CA VAL A 337 -13.92 -1.41 8.80
C VAL A 337 -15.39 -1.39 9.13
N LYS A 338 -15.77 -1.68 10.38
CA LYS A 338 -17.16 -1.69 10.83
C LYS A 338 -17.72 -0.29 11.12
N SER A 339 -16.97 0.59 11.74
CA SER A 339 -17.48 1.86 12.28
C SER A 339 -17.07 3.10 11.49
N SER A 340 -16.02 2.99 10.63
CA SER A 340 -15.42 4.12 9.94
C SER A 340 -14.73 3.65 8.64
N HIS A 341 -13.55 4.16 8.37
CA HIS A 341 -12.69 3.80 7.25
C HIS A 341 -11.22 3.69 7.66
N LEU A 342 -10.43 2.91 6.91
CA LEU A 342 -9.02 2.66 7.24
C LEU A 342 -8.10 3.88 7.01
N LEU A 343 -8.62 4.98 6.44
CA LEU A 343 -7.90 6.26 6.24
C LEU A 343 -8.21 7.28 7.35
N ALA A 344 -8.96 6.90 8.39
CA ALA A 344 -9.31 7.74 9.54
C ALA A 344 -8.11 8.35 10.29
N PRO A 345 -6.90 7.76 10.31
CA PRO A 345 -5.73 8.39 10.91
C PRO A 345 -5.25 9.68 10.25
N PHE A 346 -5.68 10.01 9.02
CA PHE A 346 -5.33 11.28 8.38
C PHE A 346 -6.04 12.47 9.01
N PRO A 347 -5.45 13.68 8.99
CA PRO A 347 -6.11 14.90 9.44
C PRO A 347 -7.40 15.16 8.66
N GLU A 348 -8.41 15.73 9.30
CA GLU A 348 -9.72 16.01 8.71
C GLU A 348 -9.63 16.82 7.40
N GLN A 349 -8.72 17.79 7.34
CA GLN A 349 -8.47 18.60 6.13
C GLN A 349 -7.94 17.80 4.94
N MET A 350 -7.43 16.59 5.15
CA MET A 350 -6.94 15.67 4.12
C MET A 350 -7.94 14.54 3.81
N ILE A 351 -9.03 14.43 4.59
CA ILE A 351 -10.10 13.46 4.32
C ILE A 351 -10.93 13.94 3.12
N ASP A 352 -10.38 13.71 1.93
CA ASP A 352 -10.91 14.15 0.64
C ASP A 352 -10.79 12.98 -0.35
N PRO A 353 -11.92 12.52 -0.95
CA PRO A 353 -11.90 11.44 -1.95
C PRO A 353 -10.93 11.72 -3.09
N ALA A 354 -10.87 12.96 -3.57
CA ALA A 354 -9.97 13.34 -4.65
C ALA A 354 -8.50 13.25 -4.26
N PHE A 355 -8.14 13.52 -2.99
CA PHE A 355 -6.80 13.34 -2.46
C PHE A 355 -6.44 11.84 -2.40
N PHE A 356 -7.29 11.02 -1.81
CA PHE A 356 -7.02 9.60 -1.62
C PHE A 356 -7.06 8.80 -2.94
N ASP A 357 -7.86 9.23 -3.93
CA ASP A 357 -7.89 8.57 -5.25
C ASP A 357 -6.57 8.71 -6.03
N ARG A 358 -5.63 9.54 -5.55
CA ARG A 358 -4.28 9.69 -6.09
C ARG A 358 -3.24 8.74 -5.48
N PHE A 359 -3.62 7.95 -4.46
CA PHE A 359 -2.76 6.87 -3.98
C PHE A 359 -2.75 5.72 -4.97
N HIS A 360 -1.57 5.34 -5.42
CA HIS A 360 -1.39 4.18 -6.30
C HIS A 360 -1.59 2.87 -5.54
N ALA A 361 -1.20 2.83 -4.27
CA ALA A 361 -1.31 1.65 -3.43
C ALA A 361 -1.62 2.01 -1.98
N TYR A 362 -2.34 1.09 -1.32
CA TYR A 362 -2.49 1.08 0.13
C TYR A 362 -1.93 -0.25 0.67
N ILE A 363 -0.73 -0.18 1.27
CA ILE A 363 -0.07 -1.34 1.88
C ILE A 363 -0.72 -1.62 3.24
N PRO A 364 -1.18 -2.84 3.51
CA PRO A 364 -1.80 -3.21 4.79
C PRO A 364 -0.74 -3.41 5.88
N GLY A 365 -0.32 -2.32 6.52
CA GLY A 365 0.71 -2.35 7.57
C GLY A 365 0.33 -3.20 8.79
N TRP A 366 -0.94 -3.59 8.94
CA TRP A 366 -1.41 -4.51 9.99
C TRP A 366 -1.13 -5.98 9.69
N GLU A 367 -0.82 -6.34 8.44
CA GLU A 367 -0.37 -7.69 8.08
C GLU A 367 1.13 -7.88 8.34
N ILE A 368 1.86 -6.79 8.56
CA ILE A 368 3.30 -6.83 8.84
C ILE A 368 3.52 -6.99 10.34
N PRO A 369 4.26 -8.00 10.79
CA PRO A 369 4.48 -8.26 12.20
C PRO A 369 5.28 -7.12 12.87
N LYS A 370 5.07 -6.94 14.18
CA LYS A 370 5.93 -6.06 14.98
C LYS A 370 7.36 -6.59 14.98
N MET A 371 8.32 -5.70 14.78
CA MET A 371 9.73 -6.07 14.71
C MET A 371 10.20 -6.74 15.99
N ARG A 372 10.85 -7.89 15.83
CA ARG A 372 11.49 -8.69 16.85
C ARG A 372 12.88 -9.08 16.39
N PRO A 373 13.79 -9.47 17.30
CA PRO A 373 15.15 -9.85 16.93
C PRO A 373 15.26 -10.91 15.82
N GLU A 374 14.34 -11.90 15.83
CA GLU A 374 14.28 -12.98 14.82
C GLU A 374 13.97 -12.53 13.40
N PHE A 375 13.34 -11.36 13.23
CA PHE A 375 13.04 -10.81 11.90
C PHE A 375 14.18 -10.03 11.26
N PHE A 376 15.28 -9.87 11.96
CA PHE A 376 16.45 -9.19 11.44
C PHE A 376 17.49 -10.20 10.94
N THR A 377 17.97 -9.98 9.74
CA THR A 377 19.00 -10.88 9.18
C THR A 377 20.38 -10.67 9.77
N ASN A 378 21.11 -11.78 9.93
CA ASN A 378 22.53 -11.82 10.25
C ASN A 378 23.37 -12.22 9.02
N ARG A 379 22.74 -12.33 7.87
CA ARG A 379 23.30 -12.77 6.60
C ARG A 379 23.78 -11.59 5.76
N TYR A 380 24.40 -11.91 4.61
CA TYR A 380 24.78 -10.92 3.62
C TYR A 380 23.56 -10.32 2.91
N GLY A 381 23.64 -9.02 2.63
CA GLY A 381 22.75 -8.26 1.79
C GLY A 381 23.52 -7.19 1.03
N LEU A 382 22.95 -6.61 -0.01
CA LEU A 382 23.56 -5.53 -0.77
C LEU A 382 23.79 -4.31 0.13
N ILE A 383 24.92 -3.62 -0.06
CA ILE A 383 25.19 -2.35 0.58
C ILE A 383 24.10 -1.35 0.21
N VAL A 384 23.58 -0.61 1.17
CA VAL A 384 22.46 0.32 0.99
C VAL A 384 22.76 1.37 -0.08
N ASP A 385 23.99 1.84 -0.19
CA ASP A 385 24.36 2.79 -1.23
C ASP A 385 24.32 2.18 -2.63
N TYR A 386 24.76 0.93 -2.79
CA TYR A 386 24.65 0.19 -4.04
C TYR A 386 23.17 -0.02 -4.43
N LEU A 387 22.33 -0.37 -3.46
CA LEU A 387 20.90 -0.51 -3.65
C LEU A 387 20.25 0.81 -4.05
N ALA A 388 20.67 1.92 -3.46
CA ALA A 388 20.14 3.26 -3.79
C ALA A 388 20.47 3.70 -5.22
N GLU A 389 21.68 3.42 -5.69
CA GLU A 389 22.06 3.69 -7.09
C GLU A 389 21.31 2.78 -8.06
N PHE A 390 21.10 1.50 -7.71
CA PHE A 390 20.21 0.61 -8.45
C PHE A 390 18.81 1.21 -8.57
N TYR A 391 18.23 1.71 -7.49
CA TYR A 391 16.91 2.35 -7.51
C TYR A 391 16.88 3.55 -8.46
N ARG A 392 17.89 4.42 -8.42
CA ARG A 392 17.96 5.59 -9.31
C ARG A 392 18.04 5.22 -10.79
N GLU A 393 18.82 4.20 -11.13
CA GLU A 393 18.89 3.71 -12.51
C GLU A 393 17.55 3.11 -12.97
N MET A 394 16.84 2.41 -12.07
CA MET A 394 15.51 1.87 -12.41
C MET A 394 14.44 2.98 -12.59
N ARG A 395 14.57 4.12 -11.93
CA ARG A 395 13.66 5.27 -12.15
C ARG A 395 13.69 5.78 -13.59
N LYS A 396 14.80 5.60 -14.30
CA LYS A 396 14.96 6.00 -15.71
C LYS A 396 14.27 5.04 -16.70
N ARG A 397 13.79 3.90 -16.23
CA ARG A 397 13.14 2.85 -17.03
C ARG A 397 11.66 2.78 -16.75
N SER A 398 10.88 2.18 -17.66
CA SER A 398 9.46 1.86 -17.45
C SER A 398 9.16 0.44 -17.92
N PHE A 399 8.43 -0.31 -17.11
CA PHE A 399 7.88 -1.62 -17.47
C PHE A 399 6.35 -1.61 -17.43
N ALA A 400 5.74 -0.42 -17.53
CA ALA A 400 4.29 -0.25 -17.44
C ALA A 400 3.51 -0.98 -18.55
N ASP A 401 4.14 -1.17 -19.72
CA ASP A 401 3.54 -1.84 -20.88
C ASP A 401 3.75 -3.36 -20.89
N ALA A 402 4.53 -3.89 -19.94
CA ALA A 402 4.78 -5.32 -19.80
C ALA A 402 3.50 -6.15 -19.63
N LEU A 403 2.49 -5.53 -19.00
CA LEU A 403 1.20 -6.11 -18.76
C LEU A 403 0.45 -6.45 -20.07
N ASP A 404 0.48 -5.56 -21.05
CA ASP A 404 -0.35 -5.65 -22.26
C ASP A 404 -0.02 -6.87 -23.14
N LYS A 405 1.19 -7.41 -22.97
CA LYS A 405 1.59 -8.64 -23.67
C LYS A 405 0.77 -9.86 -23.25
N TYR A 406 0.38 -9.93 -21.99
CA TYR A 406 -0.22 -11.12 -21.39
C TYR A 406 -1.64 -10.93 -20.90
N PHE A 407 -1.97 -9.71 -20.45
CA PHE A 407 -3.22 -9.42 -19.75
C PHE A 407 -3.84 -8.10 -20.21
N LYS A 408 -5.16 -8.02 -20.05
CA LYS A 408 -5.94 -6.80 -20.21
C LYS A 408 -6.62 -6.48 -18.89
N LEU A 409 -6.57 -5.23 -18.47
CA LEU A 409 -7.27 -4.79 -17.27
C LEU A 409 -8.79 -4.78 -17.51
N GLY A 410 -9.56 -5.13 -16.48
CA GLY A 410 -11.02 -5.15 -16.54
C GLY A 410 -11.60 -3.76 -16.86
N SER A 411 -12.75 -3.76 -17.52
CA SER A 411 -13.42 -2.53 -18.02
C SER A 411 -13.86 -1.57 -16.90
N ASN A 412 -13.90 -2.04 -15.66
CA ASN A 412 -14.37 -1.29 -14.50
C ASN A 412 -13.29 -0.41 -13.84
N LEU A 413 -12.03 -0.57 -14.23
CA LEU A 413 -10.95 0.26 -13.75
C LEU A 413 -10.98 1.61 -14.47
N ASN A 414 -11.09 2.70 -13.72
CA ASN A 414 -10.98 4.03 -14.30
C ASN A 414 -9.50 4.37 -14.65
N GLN A 415 -9.28 5.51 -15.32
CA GLN A 415 -7.95 5.93 -15.76
C GLN A 415 -6.92 5.98 -14.62
N ARG A 416 -7.32 6.43 -13.43
CA ARG A 416 -6.40 6.49 -12.25
C ARG A 416 -6.07 5.10 -11.75
N ASP A 417 -7.02 4.18 -11.75
CA ASP A 417 -6.79 2.79 -11.36
C ASP A 417 -5.83 2.10 -12.32
N VAL A 418 -6.01 2.31 -13.63
CA VAL A 418 -5.11 1.80 -14.67
C VAL A 418 -3.68 2.31 -14.47
N ILE A 419 -3.50 3.63 -14.25
CA ILE A 419 -2.18 4.22 -13.99
C ILE A 419 -1.56 3.65 -12.72
N ALA A 420 -2.34 3.52 -11.64
CA ALA A 420 -1.89 2.99 -10.36
C ALA A 420 -1.41 1.54 -10.47
N VAL A 421 -2.21 0.69 -11.11
CA VAL A 421 -1.89 -0.73 -11.31
C VAL A 421 -0.64 -0.86 -12.20
N ARG A 422 -0.58 -0.16 -13.33
CA ARG A 422 0.58 -0.19 -14.24
C ARG A 422 1.88 0.26 -13.56
N LYS A 423 1.85 1.34 -12.79
CA LYS A 423 3.02 1.80 -12.02
C LYS A 423 3.44 0.79 -10.95
N THR A 424 2.49 0.17 -10.27
CA THR A 424 2.79 -0.83 -9.24
C THR A 424 3.42 -2.09 -9.87
N VAL A 425 2.85 -2.58 -10.98
CA VAL A 425 3.44 -3.69 -11.75
C VAL A 425 4.84 -3.34 -12.24
N SER A 426 5.01 -2.16 -12.85
CA SER A 426 6.32 -1.68 -13.31
C SER A 426 7.33 -1.64 -12.16
N GLY A 427 6.96 -1.10 -11.01
CA GLY A 427 7.83 -1.02 -9.84
C GLY A 427 8.25 -2.39 -9.31
N LEU A 428 7.33 -3.34 -9.22
CA LEU A 428 7.63 -4.72 -8.81
C LEU A 428 8.53 -5.43 -9.82
N LEU A 429 8.26 -5.28 -11.12
CA LEU A 429 9.10 -5.85 -12.17
C LEU A 429 10.51 -5.23 -12.18
N LYS A 430 10.65 -3.92 -11.96
CA LYS A 430 11.96 -3.26 -11.81
C LYS A 430 12.77 -3.80 -10.64
N LEU A 431 12.10 -4.14 -9.54
CA LEU A 431 12.75 -4.72 -8.37
C LEU A 431 13.14 -6.18 -8.62
N LEU A 432 12.22 -7.00 -9.12
CA LEU A 432 12.42 -8.45 -9.25
C LEU A 432 13.14 -8.87 -10.55
N TYR A 433 12.93 -8.12 -11.62
CA TYR A 433 13.44 -8.41 -12.97
C TYR A 433 14.09 -7.18 -13.62
N PRO A 434 15.12 -6.59 -12.99
CA PRO A 434 15.72 -5.33 -13.46
C PRO A 434 16.33 -5.43 -14.87
N HIS A 435 16.70 -6.62 -15.31
CA HIS A 435 17.21 -6.92 -16.65
C HIS A 435 16.13 -6.90 -17.74
N GLY A 436 14.84 -6.93 -17.35
CA GLY A 436 13.70 -6.85 -18.28
C GLY A 436 13.26 -8.21 -18.84
N GLU A 437 13.81 -9.31 -18.35
CA GLU A 437 13.41 -10.67 -18.75
C GLU A 437 12.47 -11.24 -17.69
N PHE A 438 11.20 -11.42 -18.04
CA PHE A 438 10.15 -11.97 -17.18
C PHE A 438 9.11 -12.70 -18.03
N ASP A 439 8.53 -13.73 -17.46
CA ASP A 439 7.48 -14.54 -18.07
C ASP A 439 6.06 -14.07 -17.70
N LYS A 440 5.05 -14.75 -18.22
CA LYS A 440 3.64 -14.47 -17.96
C LYS A 440 3.29 -14.60 -16.47
N GLU A 441 3.83 -15.62 -15.81
CA GLU A 441 3.55 -15.90 -14.39
C GLU A 441 4.13 -14.80 -13.48
N ALA A 442 5.32 -14.29 -13.78
CA ALA A 442 5.93 -13.18 -13.08
C ALA A 442 5.06 -11.91 -13.19
N VAL A 443 4.57 -11.60 -14.40
CA VAL A 443 3.68 -10.44 -14.61
C VAL A 443 2.35 -10.67 -13.90
N ARG A 444 1.79 -11.88 -13.91
CA ARG A 444 0.54 -12.23 -13.23
C ARG A 444 0.62 -11.97 -11.72
N LYS A 445 1.65 -12.47 -11.05
CA LYS A 445 1.85 -12.26 -9.61
C LYS A 445 1.96 -10.78 -9.26
N CYS A 446 2.74 -10.02 -10.04
CA CYS A 446 2.84 -8.57 -9.87
C CYS A 446 1.51 -7.86 -10.09
N LEU A 447 0.71 -8.29 -11.08
CA LEU A 447 -0.59 -7.74 -11.41
C LEU A 447 -1.62 -7.98 -10.32
N GLU A 448 -1.73 -9.21 -9.81
CA GLU A 448 -2.66 -9.56 -8.74
C GLU A 448 -2.38 -8.75 -7.48
N TYR A 449 -1.11 -8.63 -7.09
CA TYR A 449 -0.72 -7.77 -5.97
C TYR A 449 -1.04 -6.29 -6.23
N ALA A 450 -0.76 -5.79 -7.43
CA ALA A 450 -1.05 -4.39 -7.78
C ALA A 450 -2.54 -4.07 -7.75
N LEU A 451 -3.37 -4.99 -8.25
CA LEU A 451 -4.83 -4.87 -8.19
C LEU A 451 -5.33 -4.88 -6.74
N GLU A 452 -4.78 -5.75 -5.89
CA GLU A 452 -5.16 -5.84 -4.48
C GLU A 452 -4.88 -4.53 -3.73
N VAL A 453 -3.66 -4.00 -3.80
CA VAL A 453 -3.29 -2.79 -3.06
C VAL A 453 -4.00 -1.54 -3.59
N ARG A 454 -4.31 -1.47 -4.89
CA ARG A 454 -5.10 -0.38 -5.45
C ARG A 454 -6.59 -0.55 -5.12
N ARG A 455 -7.15 -1.75 -5.17
CA ARG A 455 -8.51 -2.03 -4.73
C ARG A 455 -8.70 -1.59 -3.28
N ARG A 456 -7.73 -1.82 -2.40
CA ARG A 456 -7.79 -1.39 -0.99
C ARG A 456 -8.00 0.13 -0.85
N VAL A 457 -7.39 0.94 -1.72
CA VAL A 457 -7.67 2.39 -1.81
C VAL A 457 -9.14 2.64 -2.15
N LYS A 458 -9.64 2.01 -3.23
CA LYS A 458 -11.02 2.20 -3.70
C LYS A 458 -12.07 1.78 -2.69
N GLU A 459 -11.82 0.71 -1.96
CA GLU A 459 -12.74 0.25 -0.92
C GLU A 459 -12.88 1.26 0.23
N GLN A 460 -11.84 2.05 0.51
CA GLN A 460 -11.97 3.15 1.46
C GLN A 460 -12.73 4.34 0.86
N LEU A 461 -12.56 4.62 -0.43
CA LEU A 461 -13.28 5.67 -1.12
C LEU A 461 -14.80 5.43 -1.16
N LYS A 462 -15.26 4.19 -1.23
CA LYS A 462 -16.69 3.83 -1.06
C LYS A 462 -17.29 4.42 0.22
N LYS A 463 -16.51 4.47 1.30
CA LYS A 463 -16.98 4.93 2.60
C LYS A 463 -16.91 6.45 2.79
N ILE A 464 -16.05 7.12 2.02
CA ILE A 464 -15.76 8.54 2.16
C ILE A 464 -16.46 9.35 1.05
N GLY A 465 -16.46 8.86 -0.18
CA GLY A 465 -16.78 9.62 -1.38
C GLY A 465 -18.18 9.43 -1.95
N GLY A 466 -19.01 8.55 -1.39
CA GLY A 466 -20.38 8.34 -1.87
C GLY A 466 -20.51 7.47 -3.12
N MET A 467 -21.62 7.62 -3.83
CA MET A 467 -22.10 6.70 -4.88
C MET A 467 -21.15 6.50 -6.08
N GLU A 468 -20.36 7.49 -6.43
CA GLU A 468 -19.41 7.42 -7.57
C GLU A 468 -18.31 6.36 -7.40
N PHE A 469 -18.04 5.95 -6.15
CA PHE A 469 -17.03 4.94 -5.82
C PHE A 469 -17.59 3.56 -5.51
N TYR A 470 -18.91 3.34 -5.68
CA TYR A 470 -19.55 2.07 -5.34
C TYR A 470 -19.12 0.92 -6.24
N ASP A 471 -18.75 1.23 -7.47
CA ASP A 471 -18.49 0.27 -8.52
C ASP A 471 -17.02 -0.17 -8.49
N VAL A 472 -16.66 -0.93 -7.46
CA VAL A 472 -15.28 -1.39 -7.26
C VAL A 472 -15.15 -2.86 -7.65
N HIS A 473 -14.93 -3.09 -8.94
CA HIS A 473 -14.49 -4.38 -9.48
C HIS A 473 -13.09 -4.26 -10.00
N PHE A 474 -12.20 -5.00 -9.39
CA PHE A 474 -10.82 -5.11 -9.82
C PHE A 474 -10.63 -6.48 -10.43
N SER A 475 -10.45 -6.51 -11.74
CA SER A 475 -10.28 -7.72 -12.52
C SER A 475 -9.23 -7.53 -13.60
N TYR A 476 -8.76 -8.64 -14.13
CA TYR A 476 -7.96 -8.72 -15.33
C TYR A 476 -8.42 -9.87 -16.20
N ILE A 477 -8.21 -9.78 -17.50
CA ILE A 477 -8.54 -10.79 -18.49
C ILE A 477 -7.22 -11.33 -19.02
N ASP A 478 -7.07 -12.65 -19.00
CA ASP A 478 -5.94 -13.32 -19.62
C ASP A 478 -6.12 -13.31 -21.14
N ASN A 479 -5.08 -12.89 -21.89
CA ASN A 479 -5.16 -12.76 -23.34
C ASN A 479 -5.20 -14.12 -24.08
N GLU A 480 -4.84 -15.23 -23.42
CA GLU A 480 -4.81 -16.57 -24.05
C GLU A 480 -6.15 -17.29 -23.95
N ASP A 481 -6.76 -17.33 -22.77
CA ASP A 481 -8.01 -18.04 -22.51
C ASP A 481 -9.23 -17.12 -22.45
N LEU A 482 -9.02 -15.82 -22.41
CA LEU A 482 -10.05 -14.78 -22.27
C LEU A 482 -10.87 -14.89 -20.98
N GLU A 483 -10.36 -15.59 -19.97
CA GLU A 483 -10.99 -15.67 -18.65
C GLU A 483 -10.75 -14.38 -17.86
N GLU A 484 -11.80 -13.92 -17.20
CA GLU A 484 -11.75 -12.76 -16.32
C GLU A 484 -11.53 -13.19 -14.86
N HIS A 485 -10.43 -12.74 -14.28
CA HIS A 485 -10.02 -13.02 -12.91
C HIS A 485 -10.27 -11.82 -12.00
N PHE A 486 -10.98 -12.02 -10.89
CA PHE A 486 -11.33 -10.98 -9.93
C PHE A 486 -10.38 -11.00 -8.73
N VAL A 487 -9.89 -9.83 -8.34
CA VAL A 487 -9.02 -9.65 -7.17
C VAL A 487 -9.80 -8.97 -6.06
N THR A 488 -9.76 -9.53 -4.84
CA THR A 488 -10.46 -9.04 -3.65
C THR A 488 -9.47 -8.63 -2.55
N VAL A 489 -9.94 -7.91 -1.54
CA VAL A 489 -9.15 -7.54 -0.36
C VAL A 489 -9.68 -8.26 0.89
N LYS A 490 -8.79 -8.73 1.73
CA LYS A 490 -9.13 -9.57 2.91
C LYS A 490 -9.99 -8.83 3.94
N GLU A 491 -9.78 -7.52 4.12
CA GLU A 491 -10.46 -6.71 5.13
C GLU A 491 -11.95 -6.53 4.85
N GLN A 492 -12.36 -6.72 3.62
CA GLN A 492 -13.78 -6.62 3.23
C GLN A 492 -14.47 -7.98 3.15
N GLY A 493 -13.89 -8.98 3.78
CA GLY A 493 -14.42 -10.32 3.78
C GLY A 493 -14.18 -11.01 2.45
N GLY A 494 -12.95 -11.48 2.23
CA GLY A 494 -12.64 -12.49 1.21
C GLY A 494 -13.30 -13.86 1.50
N GLY A 495 -14.12 -13.95 2.54
CA GLY A 495 -15.12 -15.00 2.71
C GLY A 495 -16.43 -14.50 2.14
N LYS A 496 -17.01 -15.24 1.21
CA LYS A 496 -18.37 -15.01 0.73
C LYS A 496 -19.28 -14.84 1.95
N LEU A 497 -19.84 -13.64 2.14
CA LEU A 497 -20.74 -13.33 3.26
C LEU A 497 -21.98 -14.20 3.19
N ILE A 498 -22.32 -14.66 1.96
CA ILE A 498 -23.37 -15.63 1.66
C ILE A 498 -22.67 -16.99 1.48
N PRO A 499 -22.88 -17.97 2.38
CA PRO A 499 -22.25 -19.29 2.32
C PRO A 499 -22.61 -20.06 1.04
N GLU A 500 -21.68 -20.88 0.54
CA GLU A 500 -21.92 -21.72 -0.65
C GLU A 500 -22.82 -22.94 -0.36
N GLY A 501 -22.92 -23.35 0.88
CA GLY A 501 -23.74 -24.47 1.30
C GLY A 501 -25.23 -24.15 1.45
N PRO A 502 -26.08 -25.14 1.69
CA PRO A 502 -27.51 -24.93 1.93
C PRO A 502 -27.71 -24.08 3.20
N SER A 503 -28.57 -23.08 3.10
CA SER A 503 -28.99 -22.27 4.24
C SER A 503 -29.84 -23.09 5.22
N LYS A 504 -29.91 -22.66 6.49
CA LYS A 504 -30.89 -23.22 7.42
C LYS A 504 -32.29 -22.66 7.10
N PRO A 505 -33.38 -23.43 7.38
CA PRO A 505 -34.73 -22.86 7.29
C PRO A 505 -34.87 -21.58 8.10
N GLY A 506 -35.54 -20.56 7.54
CA GLY A 506 -35.68 -19.26 8.18
C GLY A 506 -34.49 -18.29 7.99
N VAL A 507 -33.42 -18.72 7.32
CA VAL A 507 -32.27 -17.84 7.01
C VAL A 507 -32.37 -17.32 5.58
N VAL A 508 -32.46 -15.99 5.42
CA VAL A 508 -32.60 -15.29 4.13
C VAL A 508 -31.57 -14.18 4.04
N HIS A 509 -30.89 -14.07 2.90
CA HIS A 509 -30.03 -12.94 2.60
C HIS A 509 -30.78 -11.92 1.75
N THR A 510 -30.63 -10.66 2.09
CA THR A 510 -31.26 -9.54 1.37
C THR A 510 -30.34 -8.34 1.32
N ILE A 511 -30.61 -7.43 0.38
CA ILE A 511 -29.97 -6.13 0.35
C ILE A 511 -31.06 -5.08 0.52
N GLY A 512 -30.85 -4.23 1.48
CA GLY A 512 -31.72 -3.11 1.77
C GLY A 512 -30.95 -1.79 1.76
N ILE A 513 -31.67 -0.71 1.53
CA ILE A 513 -31.10 0.62 1.66
C ILE A 513 -31.02 0.96 3.15
N SER A 514 -29.84 1.29 3.62
CA SER A 514 -29.62 1.71 5.02
C SER A 514 -30.16 3.13 5.26
N ALA A 515 -30.25 3.52 6.52
CA ALA A 515 -30.62 4.88 6.91
C ALA A 515 -29.68 5.98 6.32
N LYS A 516 -28.49 5.60 5.88
CA LYS A 516 -27.53 6.47 5.19
C LYS A 516 -27.70 6.51 3.67
N GLY A 517 -28.70 5.85 3.12
CA GLY A 517 -28.94 5.75 1.68
C GLY A 517 -28.03 4.73 0.96
N VAL A 518 -27.38 3.85 1.69
CA VAL A 518 -26.36 2.92 1.17
C VAL A 518 -26.94 1.51 1.05
N PRO A 519 -26.89 0.86 -0.13
CA PRO A 519 -27.21 -0.56 -0.27
C PRO A 519 -26.27 -1.41 0.59
N THR A 520 -26.83 -2.25 1.43
CA THR A 520 -26.09 -3.05 2.41
C THR A 520 -26.65 -4.47 2.46
N LEU A 521 -25.79 -5.46 2.60
CA LEU A 521 -26.17 -6.87 2.73
C LEU A 521 -26.56 -7.19 4.17
N TYR A 522 -27.76 -7.75 4.31
CA TYR A 522 -28.31 -8.20 5.58
C TYR A 522 -28.64 -9.69 5.53
N ARG A 523 -28.59 -10.32 6.70
CA ARG A 523 -29.05 -11.67 6.93
C ARG A 523 -30.23 -11.63 7.90
N ILE A 524 -31.34 -12.17 7.47
CA ILE A 524 -32.53 -12.39 8.28
C ILE A 524 -32.43 -13.80 8.85
N GLU A 525 -32.63 -13.95 10.14
CA GLU A 525 -32.68 -15.22 10.86
C GLU A 525 -34.02 -15.31 11.57
N LEU A 526 -34.75 -16.39 11.33
CA LEU A 526 -36.03 -16.63 11.96
C LEU A 526 -35.97 -17.86 12.87
N GLN A 527 -36.41 -17.69 14.09
CA GLN A 527 -36.69 -18.78 15.00
C GLN A 527 -38.20 -18.96 15.14
N VAL A 528 -38.68 -20.20 14.94
CA VAL A 528 -40.10 -20.58 15.08
C VAL A 528 -40.19 -21.55 16.24
N THR A 529 -41.07 -21.26 17.22
CA THR A 529 -41.34 -22.09 18.40
C THR A 529 -42.83 -22.33 18.52
N LYS A 530 -43.21 -23.38 19.25
CA LYS A 530 -44.65 -23.58 19.60
C LYS A 530 -45.12 -22.41 20.44
N GLY A 531 -46.30 -21.85 20.07
CA GLY A 531 -46.76 -20.65 20.75
C GLY A 531 -48.19 -20.26 20.43
N SER A 532 -48.47 -18.97 20.38
CA SER A 532 -49.81 -18.38 20.26
C SER A 532 -49.89 -17.30 19.13
N GLY A 533 -49.00 -17.32 18.16
CA GLY A 533 -48.99 -16.37 17.05
C GLY A 533 -48.30 -15.04 17.36
N LYS A 534 -47.38 -14.99 18.34
CA LYS A 534 -46.63 -13.77 18.68
C LYS A 534 -45.46 -13.55 17.78
N LEU A 535 -45.21 -12.27 17.47
CA LEU A 535 -44.05 -11.83 16.71
C LEU A 535 -43.13 -10.98 17.59
N ALA A 536 -41.85 -11.38 17.70
CA ALA A 536 -40.77 -10.59 18.27
C ALA A 536 -39.76 -10.22 17.18
N THR A 537 -39.13 -9.05 17.30
CA THR A 537 -38.09 -8.57 16.38
C THR A 537 -36.87 -8.08 17.13
N SER A 538 -35.67 -8.27 16.53
CA SER A 538 -34.39 -7.82 17.13
C SER A 538 -33.35 -7.53 16.06
N GLY A 539 -32.15 -7.06 16.47
CA GLY A 539 -31.08 -6.70 15.55
C GLY A 539 -31.33 -5.35 14.89
N GLN A 540 -31.10 -5.25 13.59
CA GLN A 540 -31.19 -3.97 12.83
C GLN A 540 -32.63 -3.49 12.59
N VAL A 541 -33.62 -4.16 13.12
CA VAL A 541 -35.04 -3.72 13.09
C VAL A 541 -35.32 -2.77 14.25
N THR A 542 -34.62 -1.63 14.28
CA THR A 542 -34.69 -0.67 15.37
C THR A 542 -35.63 0.49 15.10
N ASN A 543 -35.77 0.90 13.83
CA ASN A 543 -36.61 2.01 13.44
C ASN A 543 -38.08 1.60 13.27
N PRO A 544 -39.06 2.52 13.42
CA PRO A 544 -40.50 2.22 13.27
C PRO A 544 -40.85 1.69 11.86
N ALA A 545 -40.23 2.21 10.81
CA ALA A 545 -40.48 1.80 9.43
C ALA A 545 -40.11 0.32 9.19
N ALA A 546 -38.94 -0.12 9.66
CA ALA A 546 -38.53 -1.52 9.54
C ALA A 546 -39.47 -2.45 10.33
N LYS A 547 -39.88 -2.05 11.55
CA LYS A 547 -40.83 -2.82 12.36
C LYS A 547 -42.20 -2.95 11.65
N GLU A 548 -42.67 -1.89 11.02
CA GLU A 548 -43.89 -1.89 10.26
C GLU A 548 -43.81 -2.83 9.03
N GLN A 549 -42.69 -2.82 8.31
CA GLN A 549 -42.43 -3.73 7.18
C GLN A 549 -42.47 -5.20 7.60
N VAL A 550 -41.81 -5.56 8.72
CA VAL A 550 -41.82 -6.92 9.25
C VAL A 550 -43.24 -7.34 9.71
N LYS A 551 -43.95 -6.42 10.37
CA LYS A 551 -45.34 -6.66 10.78
C LYS A 551 -46.26 -6.88 9.60
N MET A 552 -46.12 -6.05 8.55
CA MET A 552 -46.85 -6.18 7.28
C MET A 552 -46.62 -7.56 6.64
N ALA A 553 -45.36 -8.00 6.59
CA ALA A 553 -45.01 -9.33 6.08
C ALA A 553 -45.66 -10.45 6.91
N PHE A 554 -45.70 -10.30 8.22
CA PHE A 554 -46.30 -11.28 9.13
C PHE A 554 -47.82 -11.31 9.01
N ASP A 555 -48.49 -10.16 8.90
CA ASP A 555 -49.95 -10.07 8.70
C ASP A 555 -50.35 -10.62 7.32
N TYR A 556 -49.52 -10.37 6.28
CA TYR A 556 -49.71 -10.97 4.97
C TYR A 556 -49.60 -12.50 4.99
N LEU A 557 -48.59 -13.03 5.74
CA LEU A 557 -48.45 -14.48 5.94
C LEU A 557 -49.73 -15.08 6.57
N LYS A 558 -50.26 -14.47 7.65
CA LYS A 558 -51.48 -14.94 8.32
C LYS A 558 -52.66 -15.00 7.37
N ALA A 559 -52.83 -13.97 6.53
CA ALA A 559 -53.93 -13.88 5.58
C ALA A 559 -53.80 -14.87 4.41
N ASN A 560 -52.60 -15.24 4.01
CA ASN A 560 -52.31 -16.03 2.81
C ASN A 560 -51.67 -17.40 3.10
N ILE A 561 -51.62 -17.85 4.36
CA ILE A 561 -50.95 -19.11 4.73
C ILE A 561 -51.51 -20.32 3.96
N ALA A 562 -52.80 -20.37 3.68
CA ALA A 562 -53.40 -21.42 2.91
C ALA A 562 -52.88 -21.54 1.47
N ARG A 563 -52.40 -20.44 0.87
CA ARG A 563 -51.75 -20.42 -0.45
C ARG A 563 -50.29 -20.83 -0.40
N ILE A 564 -49.63 -20.63 0.76
CA ILE A 564 -48.22 -20.93 0.97
C ILE A 564 -48.04 -22.35 1.49
N SER A 565 -48.81 -22.78 2.49
CA SER A 565 -48.78 -24.10 3.08
C SER A 565 -50.12 -24.48 3.65
N GLY A 566 -50.81 -25.42 3.02
CA GLY A 566 -52.13 -25.89 3.46
C GLY A 566 -52.17 -26.69 4.76
N ALA A 567 -51.01 -27.11 5.29
CA ALA A 567 -50.89 -28.00 6.45
C ALA A 567 -50.56 -27.29 7.76
N THR A 568 -50.18 -26.00 7.74
CA THR A 568 -49.60 -25.32 8.90
C THR A 568 -50.46 -24.14 9.36
N LYS A 569 -50.64 -24.03 10.69
CA LYS A 569 -51.35 -22.92 11.31
C LYS A 569 -50.36 -21.94 11.94
N VAL A 570 -50.39 -20.68 11.52
CA VAL A 570 -49.50 -19.62 12.06
C VAL A 570 -49.74 -19.39 13.56
N LEU A 571 -51.04 -19.51 13.99
CA LEU A 571 -51.41 -19.27 15.37
C LEU A 571 -50.88 -20.29 16.37
N ASP A 572 -50.41 -21.42 15.94
CA ASP A 572 -49.82 -22.46 16.79
C ASP A 572 -48.31 -22.26 17.05
N HIS A 573 -47.75 -21.15 16.51
CA HIS A 573 -46.29 -20.86 16.60
C HIS A 573 -46.05 -19.40 16.97
N ASP A 574 -44.98 -19.18 17.76
CA ASP A 574 -44.40 -17.86 18.01
C ASP A 574 -43.16 -17.66 17.11
N PHE A 575 -42.92 -16.43 16.67
CA PHE A 575 -41.91 -16.07 15.70
C PHE A 575 -40.94 -15.03 16.28
N HIS A 576 -39.66 -15.27 16.18
CA HIS A 576 -38.64 -14.28 16.50
C HIS A 576 -37.75 -14.03 15.28
N LEU A 577 -37.86 -12.86 14.68
CA LEU A 577 -37.09 -12.44 13.54
C LEU A 577 -35.95 -11.53 13.97
N HIS A 578 -34.75 -11.96 13.64
CA HIS A 578 -33.52 -11.22 13.92
C HIS A 578 -32.82 -10.79 12.61
N VAL A 579 -32.43 -9.53 12.50
CA VAL A 579 -31.72 -9.00 11.32
C VAL A 579 -30.29 -8.64 11.68
N VAL A 580 -29.35 -9.29 11.01
CA VAL A 580 -27.92 -9.08 11.13
C VAL A 580 -27.43 -8.22 9.96
N ASP A 581 -26.77 -7.14 10.27
CA ASP A 581 -26.05 -6.35 9.27
C ASP A 581 -24.67 -6.98 9.01
N LEU A 582 -24.43 -7.41 7.79
CA LEU A 582 -23.18 -8.09 7.42
C LEU A 582 -22.07 -7.12 6.95
N GLN A 583 -22.42 -5.85 6.67
CA GLN A 583 -21.52 -4.84 6.11
C GLN A 583 -21.48 -3.53 6.89
N ASN A 584 -22.21 -3.46 8.03
CA ASN A 584 -22.27 -2.29 8.93
C ASN A 584 -22.83 -0.99 8.29
N GLY A 585 -23.79 -1.14 7.38
CA GLY A 585 -24.54 -0.02 6.82
C GLY A 585 -25.50 0.65 7.81
N GLY A 586 -25.79 -0.01 8.93
CA GLY A 586 -26.74 0.45 9.95
C GLY A 586 -28.17 -0.08 9.73
N PRO A 587 -29.18 0.56 10.36
CA PRO A 587 -30.56 0.09 10.30
C PRO A 587 -31.12 0.04 8.89
N ILE A 588 -31.78 -1.07 8.56
CA ILE A 588 -32.43 -1.30 7.27
C ILE A 588 -33.78 -0.56 7.21
N GLN A 589 -34.18 -0.10 6.04
CA GLN A 589 -35.45 0.60 5.84
C GLN A 589 -36.54 -0.28 5.19
N SER A 590 -36.15 -1.28 4.42
CA SER A 590 -37.01 -2.00 3.48
C SER A 590 -36.71 -3.50 3.53
N LEU A 591 -37.68 -4.33 3.99
CA LEU A 591 -37.47 -5.78 4.16
C LEU A 591 -38.81 -6.61 4.18
N SER A 592 -39.89 -6.13 3.61
CA SER A 592 -41.19 -6.85 3.69
C SER A 592 -41.15 -8.19 2.96
N ILE A 593 -40.73 -8.26 1.70
CA ILE A 593 -40.65 -9.51 0.93
C ILE A 593 -39.59 -10.48 1.52
N PRO A 594 -38.36 -10.07 1.84
CA PRO A 594 -37.39 -10.97 2.47
C PRO A 594 -37.86 -11.53 3.80
N SER A 595 -38.57 -10.74 4.61
CA SER A 595 -39.20 -11.19 5.86
C SER A 595 -40.30 -12.22 5.63
N LEU A 596 -41.14 -12.03 4.64
CA LEU A 596 -42.17 -12.99 4.25
C LEU A 596 -41.53 -14.33 3.85
N VAL A 597 -40.51 -14.29 3.02
CA VAL A 597 -39.77 -15.48 2.62
C VAL A 597 -39.13 -16.18 3.84
N ALA A 598 -38.59 -15.43 4.79
CA ALA A 598 -38.04 -15.99 6.03
C ALA A 598 -39.12 -16.67 6.88
N PHE A 599 -40.26 -16.04 7.06
CA PHE A 599 -41.40 -16.63 7.77
C PHE A 599 -41.88 -17.92 7.09
N ALA A 600 -42.05 -17.90 5.78
CA ALA A 600 -42.51 -19.07 5.02
C ALA A 600 -41.43 -20.21 5.08
N SER A 601 -40.18 -19.89 4.89
CA SER A 601 -39.07 -20.84 5.01
C SER A 601 -39.01 -21.51 6.40
N GLY A 602 -39.14 -20.70 7.47
CA GLY A 602 -39.10 -21.20 8.84
C GLY A 602 -40.32 -22.07 9.20
N ILE A 603 -41.51 -21.66 8.82
CA ILE A 603 -42.74 -22.40 9.15
C ILE A 603 -42.88 -23.70 8.33
N MET A 604 -42.41 -23.70 7.07
CA MET A 604 -42.37 -24.90 6.22
C MET A 604 -41.17 -25.81 6.51
N GLY A 605 -40.18 -25.38 7.32
CA GLY A 605 -38.99 -26.12 7.55
C GLY A 605 -38.09 -26.32 6.31
N ARG A 606 -38.25 -25.49 5.30
CA ARG A 606 -37.53 -25.58 4.02
C ARG A 606 -36.53 -24.42 3.88
N PRO A 607 -35.24 -24.70 3.60
CA PRO A 607 -34.26 -23.65 3.38
C PRO A 607 -34.50 -22.92 2.06
N VAL A 608 -34.08 -21.65 1.99
CA VAL A 608 -33.95 -20.89 0.74
C VAL A 608 -32.83 -21.49 -0.09
N GLN A 609 -32.92 -21.37 -1.41
CA GLN A 609 -31.88 -21.85 -2.33
C GLN A 609 -30.49 -21.32 -1.94
N SER A 610 -29.46 -22.15 -2.12
CA SER A 610 -28.08 -21.75 -1.77
C SER A 610 -27.62 -20.53 -2.57
N GLN A 611 -26.85 -19.64 -1.94
CA GLN A 611 -26.33 -18.41 -2.52
C GLN A 611 -27.43 -17.50 -3.12
N SER A 612 -28.64 -17.55 -2.58
CA SER A 612 -29.77 -16.73 -3.02
C SER A 612 -29.89 -15.44 -2.22
N VAL A 613 -30.20 -14.36 -2.92
CA VAL A 613 -30.54 -13.04 -2.37
C VAL A 613 -31.95 -12.69 -2.81
N VAL A 614 -32.78 -12.31 -1.85
CA VAL A 614 -34.18 -11.94 -2.10
C VAL A 614 -34.29 -10.42 -2.01
N LEU A 615 -34.74 -9.76 -3.06
CA LEU A 615 -34.88 -8.31 -3.13
C LEU A 615 -36.33 -7.92 -3.39
N GLY A 616 -36.70 -6.76 -2.94
CA GLY A 616 -38.00 -6.13 -3.19
C GLY A 616 -38.86 -5.94 -1.95
N ASP A 617 -39.91 -5.14 -2.12
CA ASP A 617 -40.90 -4.79 -1.12
C ASP A 617 -42.32 -5.00 -1.61
N MET A 618 -43.24 -5.08 -0.66
CA MET A 618 -44.65 -5.15 -0.94
C MET A 618 -45.46 -4.10 -0.19
N SER A 619 -46.60 -3.74 -0.71
CA SER A 619 -47.65 -3.00 0.00
C SER A 619 -48.47 -3.93 0.88
N LEU A 620 -49.32 -3.37 1.76
CA LEU A 620 -50.25 -4.13 2.60
C LEU A 620 -51.21 -5.01 1.78
N GLY A 621 -51.58 -4.57 0.60
CA GLY A 621 -52.44 -5.31 -0.32
C GLY A 621 -51.73 -6.39 -1.15
N GLY A 622 -50.42 -6.55 -1.01
CA GLY A 622 -49.63 -7.56 -1.72
C GLY A 622 -49.12 -7.10 -3.10
N SER A 623 -49.25 -5.81 -3.46
CA SER A 623 -48.59 -5.28 -4.67
C SER A 623 -47.08 -5.20 -4.47
N VAL A 624 -46.29 -5.61 -5.46
CA VAL A 624 -44.84 -5.67 -5.41
C VAL A 624 -44.24 -4.37 -5.96
N ASN A 625 -43.32 -3.78 -5.22
CA ASN A 625 -42.64 -2.54 -5.61
C ASN A 625 -41.31 -2.83 -6.28
N PRO A 626 -40.83 -1.99 -7.23
CA PRO A 626 -39.52 -2.13 -7.84
C PRO A 626 -38.41 -1.90 -6.80
N VAL A 627 -37.27 -2.55 -7.04
CA VAL A 627 -36.08 -2.41 -6.19
C VAL A 627 -35.42 -1.07 -6.44
N GLN A 628 -35.22 -0.28 -5.39
CA GLN A 628 -34.48 0.98 -5.49
C GLN A 628 -33.01 0.71 -5.73
N SER A 629 -32.39 1.48 -6.65
CA SER A 629 -30.94 1.34 -6.97
C SER A 629 -30.55 -0.09 -7.35
N LEU A 630 -31.28 -0.74 -8.23
CA LEU A 630 -31.14 -2.14 -8.61
C LEU A 630 -29.70 -2.52 -8.95
N ALA A 631 -29.01 -1.71 -9.78
CA ALA A 631 -27.62 -1.97 -10.16
C ALA A 631 -26.68 -2.05 -8.95
N ALA A 632 -26.81 -1.13 -8.00
CA ALA A 632 -26.01 -1.12 -6.79
C ALA A 632 -26.35 -2.30 -5.86
N CYS A 633 -27.63 -2.68 -5.76
CA CYS A 633 -28.05 -3.85 -4.98
C CYS A 633 -27.48 -5.15 -5.58
N LEU A 634 -27.57 -5.33 -6.90
CA LEU A 634 -26.99 -6.50 -7.56
C LEU A 634 -25.45 -6.58 -7.38
N GLN A 635 -24.80 -5.42 -7.40
CA GLN A 635 -23.38 -5.35 -7.14
C GLN A 635 -23.02 -5.84 -5.74
N VAL A 636 -23.74 -5.36 -4.71
CA VAL A 636 -23.53 -5.79 -3.33
C VAL A 636 -23.85 -7.28 -3.16
N ALA A 637 -24.85 -7.80 -3.88
CA ALA A 637 -25.17 -9.23 -3.91
C ALA A 637 -24.00 -10.06 -4.44
N PHE A 638 -23.43 -9.64 -5.57
CA PHE A 638 -22.31 -10.32 -6.22
C PHE A 638 -21.07 -10.30 -5.32
N ASP A 639 -20.70 -9.15 -4.80
CA ASP A 639 -19.57 -8.98 -3.88
C ASP A 639 -19.72 -9.82 -2.60
N GLY A 640 -20.96 -10.00 -2.13
CA GLY A 640 -21.31 -10.85 -1.00
C GLY A 640 -21.29 -12.35 -1.30
N GLY A 641 -21.09 -12.76 -2.55
CA GLY A 641 -21.09 -14.16 -2.99
C GLY A 641 -22.44 -14.73 -3.41
N GLY A 642 -23.43 -13.86 -3.67
CA GLY A 642 -24.74 -14.25 -4.25
C GLY A 642 -24.58 -14.72 -5.69
N LYS A 643 -25.24 -15.82 -6.04
CA LYS A 643 -25.32 -16.34 -7.41
C LYS A 643 -26.74 -16.43 -7.93
N ARG A 644 -27.72 -16.36 -7.04
CA ARG A 644 -29.14 -16.35 -7.36
C ARG A 644 -29.77 -15.09 -6.81
N VAL A 645 -30.67 -14.51 -7.57
CA VAL A 645 -31.42 -13.32 -7.13
C VAL A 645 -32.90 -13.46 -7.48
N ALA A 646 -33.75 -13.25 -6.48
CA ALA A 646 -35.16 -13.14 -6.67
C ALA A 646 -35.57 -11.66 -6.75
N LEU A 647 -36.18 -11.23 -7.87
CA LEU A 647 -36.50 -9.86 -8.17
C LEU A 647 -37.99 -9.70 -8.47
N PRO A 648 -38.63 -8.58 -8.06
CA PRO A 648 -39.94 -8.26 -8.50
C PRO A 648 -39.98 -8.01 -10.02
N ILE A 649 -41.03 -8.47 -10.69
CA ILE A 649 -41.18 -8.26 -12.12
C ILE A 649 -41.25 -6.77 -12.48
N THR A 650 -41.71 -5.95 -11.55
CA THR A 650 -41.73 -4.48 -11.69
C THR A 650 -40.35 -3.85 -11.85
N SER A 651 -39.28 -4.55 -11.45
CA SER A 651 -37.89 -4.09 -11.62
C SER A 651 -37.30 -4.41 -13.01
N VAL A 652 -38.04 -5.07 -13.90
CA VAL A 652 -37.55 -5.40 -15.27
C VAL A 652 -37.19 -4.14 -16.05
N ALA A 653 -37.91 -3.04 -15.85
CA ALA A 653 -37.62 -1.75 -16.49
C ALA A 653 -36.24 -1.20 -16.10
N ASP A 654 -35.79 -1.47 -14.88
CA ASP A 654 -34.52 -0.97 -14.34
C ASP A 654 -33.30 -1.85 -14.71
N ILE A 655 -33.52 -3.02 -15.35
CA ILE A 655 -32.45 -3.90 -15.81
C ILE A 655 -31.52 -3.18 -16.81
N SER A 656 -32.06 -2.25 -17.59
CA SER A 656 -31.27 -1.43 -18.52
C SER A 656 -30.20 -0.58 -17.80
N THR A 657 -30.36 -0.33 -16.51
CA THR A 657 -29.38 0.39 -15.66
C THR A 657 -28.29 -0.52 -15.13
N VAL A 658 -28.48 -1.84 -15.23
CA VAL A 658 -27.53 -2.86 -14.77
C VAL A 658 -26.61 -3.24 -15.92
N ARG A 659 -25.32 -3.33 -15.66
CA ARG A 659 -24.38 -3.81 -16.68
C ARG A 659 -24.71 -5.25 -17.07
N GLY A 660 -24.71 -5.52 -18.37
CA GLY A 660 -25.00 -6.86 -18.90
C GLY A 660 -24.13 -7.94 -18.29
N GLU A 661 -22.83 -7.66 -18.13
CA GLU A 661 -21.86 -8.56 -17.53
C GLU A 661 -22.18 -8.94 -16.07
N LEU A 662 -22.64 -7.99 -15.27
CA LEU A 662 -23.05 -8.25 -13.89
C LEU A 662 -24.33 -9.07 -13.85
N PHE A 663 -25.31 -8.72 -14.71
CA PHE A 663 -26.60 -9.41 -14.75
C PHE A 663 -26.45 -10.88 -15.15
N THR A 664 -25.59 -11.18 -16.09
CA THR A 664 -25.32 -12.57 -16.55
C THR A 664 -24.66 -13.46 -15.49
N LYS A 665 -24.07 -12.89 -14.44
CA LYS A 665 -23.47 -13.67 -13.34
C LYS A 665 -24.53 -14.25 -12.38
N PHE A 666 -25.79 -13.84 -12.50
CA PHE A 666 -26.88 -14.30 -11.66
C PHE A 666 -27.84 -15.24 -12.37
N GLN A 667 -28.28 -16.27 -11.66
CA GLN A 667 -29.52 -16.95 -11.97
C GLN A 667 -30.67 -16.10 -11.41
N THR A 668 -31.33 -15.37 -12.30
CA THR A 668 -32.38 -14.41 -11.91
C THR A 668 -33.76 -15.07 -11.97
N SER A 669 -34.55 -14.97 -10.91
CA SER A 669 -35.92 -15.39 -10.83
C SER A 669 -36.82 -14.17 -10.61
N PHE A 670 -37.75 -13.91 -11.55
CA PHE A 670 -38.70 -12.81 -11.40
C PHE A 670 -40.01 -13.31 -10.79
N TYR A 671 -40.51 -12.59 -9.78
CA TYR A 671 -41.77 -12.90 -9.13
C TYR A 671 -42.81 -11.80 -9.35
N ALA A 672 -44.07 -12.20 -9.50
CA ALA A 672 -45.18 -11.29 -9.80
C ALA A 672 -45.95 -10.87 -8.55
N ASP A 673 -46.02 -11.72 -7.53
CA ASP A 673 -46.69 -11.47 -6.25
C ASP A 673 -45.87 -12.02 -5.07
N PRO A 674 -46.21 -11.66 -3.80
CA PRO A 674 -45.44 -12.09 -2.65
C PRO A 674 -45.44 -13.60 -2.42
N VAL A 675 -46.45 -14.35 -2.81
CA VAL A 675 -46.51 -15.81 -2.69
C VAL A 675 -45.58 -16.45 -3.72
N ASP A 676 -45.55 -15.93 -4.95
CA ASP A 676 -44.62 -16.33 -6.01
C ASP A 676 -43.15 -16.08 -5.59
N ALA A 677 -42.88 -14.96 -4.87
CA ALA A 677 -41.57 -14.70 -4.31
C ALA A 677 -41.11 -15.80 -3.34
N VAL A 678 -42.05 -16.27 -2.49
CA VAL A 678 -41.74 -17.38 -1.54
C VAL A 678 -41.37 -18.65 -2.30
N PHE A 679 -42.17 -19.07 -3.27
CA PHE A 679 -41.93 -20.31 -4.00
C PHE A 679 -40.62 -20.26 -4.82
N LYS A 680 -40.37 -19.18 -5.51
CA LYS A 680 -39.10 -18.98 -6.27
C LYS A 680 -37.88 -18.93 -5.37
N ALA A 681 -37.97 -18.29 -4.20
CA ALA A 681 -36.86 -18.29 -3.25
C ALA A 681 -36.57 -19.67 -2.64
N LEU A 682 -37.63 -20.47 -2.40
CA LEU A 682 -37.51 -21.83 -1.88
C LEU A 682 -37.19 -22.87 -2.98
N GLY A 683 -37.25 -22.50 -4.27
CA GLY A 683 -37.07 -23.42 -5.38
C GLY A 683 -38.17 -24.48 -5.46
N VAL A 684 -39.42 -24.10 -5.19
CA VAL A 684 -40.59 -24.94 -5.30
C VAL A 684 -41.38 -24.39 -6.47
N ASP A 685 -41.59 -25.20 -7.52
CA ASP A 685 -42.43 -24.90 -8.67
C ASP A 685 -43.93 -25.08 -8.35
#